data_fa966dbea0c8684ce4cb2b75cc5c14ee
#
_entry.id   fa966dbea0c8684ce4cb2b75cc5c14ee
#
_cell.length_a   1.000
_cell.length_b   1.000
_cell.length_c   1.000
_cell.angle_alpha   90.00
_cell.angle_beta   90.00
_cell.angle_gamma   90.00
#
_symmetry.space_group_name_H-M   'P 1'
#
loop_
_entity.id
_entity.type
_entity.pdbx_description
1 polymer ?
#
loop_
_entity_poly.entity_id
_entity_poly.type
_entity_poly.pdbx_seq_one_letter_code
_entity_poly.pdbx_strand_id
1 'polypeptide(L)'
;MIDPIYITGTGVVSAIGIGKAATLEALLNNRSGVGPLKYLKTEHKEFPVGEVKLTDAEMRERLGIPQDAVTTRTALMGMLALGEALEEAQLTPDMLPKVGFISGTTVGGMDMSEQYYLDYLNGDAHKEYIAVYDCGSCSEMTAGHFGKFAFATTLATACSSAANAVIQGANMIRCGEADIVVVGGSECITKFHLNGFNSLMILDTEPCRPFDATRHGLNLGEGAAYLVLESEESAKRRGVKAQALLSGYGNACDAYHQTASSPDGEGAYRAMKEALALAGLQPADIDYINAHGTGTPNNDASESQAMMRLFGGQVPPVSSTKPFTGHTTSASGSIEAVFCILALQQGFLPVNLNWSQPMEDGIVPVAKSEKKTLKHVLCNAFGFGGNDSSLLISGVGHETRDCETRDETTSRVPRLEVSRPIYVLSAKQISMQQPLSEEWMDAPVEYEVPFTRSIDPSFKEYVSPIEARRMGRILKRALATSKEALKEAGYDTVDAIMTGTGFGCIENTEFFLDALSNEGEQLLKPTYFMQSTHNTISSLVAIQTKNYNYNASYAHKGISFESALHDAWLQFRLGKIDSALVGCHDEMTETFHRIMKRGGVMGQDDERCGEVAVSVVLSRIDSVESSICEERSNPESKPLIKPLCRLTGLKMLHQPTMNDLMDAVTTMLQSAQKSLADVDYILTGISGNHQSDAAYLAEAKTLFGDKPLLKYKHLFGENFTASGLGFYVAAQCLKVGRVPSHLFVNAKEVTDKKPTCMLLFNHSDGKDYTITLIET
;
A
#
# COMPACT_ATOMS: atom_id res chain seq x y z
N MET A 1 -14.57 -21.80 7.58
CA MET A 1 -13.48 -21.19 8.39
C MET A 1 -12.19 -21.32 7.63
N ILE A 2 -11.38 -20.29 7.65
CA ILE A 2 -10.09 -20.24 6.96
C ILE A 2 -9.01 -20.56 7.99
N ASP A 3 -7.98 -21.32 7.62
CA ASP A 3 -6.89 -21.67 8.53
C ASP A 3 -6.16 -20.39 9.02
N PRO A 4 -5.87 -20.28 10.33
CA PRO A 4 -5.15 -19.15 10.86
C PRO A 4 -3.71 -19.13 10.33
N ILE A 5 -3.15 -17.93 10.20
CA ILE A 5 -1.76 -17.73 9.78
C ILE A 5 -0.89 -17.61 11.03
N TYR A 6 0.23 -18.33 11.07
CA TYR A 6 1.17 -18.26 12.17
C TYR A 6 1.98 -16.96 12.11
N ILE A 7 2.16 -16.33 13.27
CA ILE A 7 3.13 -15.25 13.47
C ILE A 7 4.33 -15.90 14.16
N THR A 8 5.41 -16.13 13.43
CA THR A 8 6.57 -16.89 13.93
C THR A 8 7.69 -16.00 14.46
N GLY A 9 7.68 -14.72 14.14
CA GLY A 9 8.64 -13.75 14.66
C GLY A 9 8.06 -12.34 14.67
N THR A 10 8.54 -11.53 15.60
CA THR A 10 8.17 -10.12 15.75
C THR A 10 9.35 -9.28 16.20
N GLY A 11 9.43 -8.04 15.73
CA GLY A 11 10.42 -7.08 16.22
C GLY A 11 9.82 -5.69 16.26
N VAL A 12 10.28 -4.86 17.23
CA VAL A 12 9.72 -3.53 17.46
C VAL A 12 10.75 -2.53 17.95
N VAL A 13 10.64 -1.32 17.42
CA VAL A 13 11.40 -0.14 17.85
C VAL A 13 10.42 1.02 18.00
N SER A 14 10.39 1.66 19.16
CA SER A 14 9.52 2.81 19.41
C SER A 14 10.07 3.72 20.51
N ALA A 15 9.34 4.77 20.84
CA ALA A 15 9.73 5.70 21.92
C ALA A 15 9.88 5.03 23.29
N ILE A 16 9.26 3.87 23.54
CA ILE A 16 9.29 3.16 24.81
C ILE A 16 10.33 2.04 24.87
N GLY A 17 10.98 1.71 23.76
CA GLY A 17 12.03 0.70 23.78
C GLY A 17 12.56 0.31 22.40
N ILE A 18 13.74 -0.26 22.42
CA ILE A 18 14.38 -0.94 21.29
C ILE A 18 14.28 -2.44 21.58
N GLY A 19 13.44 -3.12 20.81
CA GLY A 19 13.14 -4.53 20.97
C GLY A 19 11.98 -4.80 21.95
N LYS A 20 11.47 -6.03 21.89
CA LYS A 20 10.27 -6.49 22.63
C LYS A 20 10.45 -6.46 24.14
N ALA A 21 11.64 -6.81 24.63
CA ALA A 21 11.89 -6.88 26.08
C ALA A 21 11.75 -5.50 26.76
N ALA A 22 12.37 -4.47 26.19
CA ALA A 22 12.26 -3.10 26.67
C ALA A 22 10.84 -2.53 26.51
N THR A 23 10.17 -2.88 25.41
CA THR A 23 8.78 -2.52 25.15
C THR A 23 7.82 -3.13 26.17
N LEU A 24 7.95 -4.43 26.45
CA LEU A 24 7.14 -5.11 27.47
C LEU A 24 7.34 -4.51 28.87
N GLU A 25 8.59 -4.25 29.25
CA GLU A 25 8.91 -3.60 30.52
C GLU A 25 8.21 -2.23 30.63
N ALA A 26 8.26 -1.43 29.58
CA ALA A 26 7.61 -0.11 29.57
C ALA A 26 6.08 -0.21 29.68
N LEU A 27 5.43 -1.14 28.95
CA LEU A 27 4.00 -1.37 29.03
C LEU A 27 3.55 -1.82 30.43
N LEU A 28 4.26 -2.78 31.04
CA LEU A 28 3.95 -3.29 32.37
C LEU A 28 4.14 -2.24 33.47
N ASN A 29 5.11 -1.34 33.31
CA ASN A 29 5.37 -0.25 34.25
C ASN A 29 4.66 1.06 33.93
N ASN A 30 3.77 1.07 32.93
CA ASN A 30 3.01 2.26 32.50
C ASN A 30 3.94 3.45 32.15
N ARG A 31 5.10 3.19 31.55
CA ARG A 31 6.13 4.17 31.24
C ARG A 31 5.93 4.72 29.82
N SER A 32 5.46 5.95 29.71
CA SER A 32 5.36 6.66 28.45
C SER A 32 6.74 7.05 27.88
N GLY A 33 6.89 6.99 26.57
CA GLY A 33 8.03 7.52 25.83
C GLY A 33 7.77 8.91 25.22
N VAL A 34 6.55 9.42 25.35
CA VAL A 34 6.16 10.75 24.85
C VAL A 34 6.75 11.84 25.78
N GLY A 35 7.38 12.83 25.19
CA GLY A 35 7.97 13.93 25.93
C GLY A 35 8.52 15.02 25.01
N PRO A 36 9.29 15.97 25.57
CA PRO A 36 9.85 17.08 24.77
C PRO A 36 10.72 16.59 23.61
N LEU A 37 10.62 17.26 22.47
CA LEU A 37 11.45 17.05 21.29
C LEU A 37 12.93 17.15 21.60
N LYS A 38 13.70 16.18 21.15
CA LYS A 38 15.15 16.10 21.41
C LYS A 38 15.97 15.96 20.12
N TYR A 39 15.52 15.15 19.18
CA TYR A 39 16.29 14.80 17.98
C TYR A 39 15.85 15.59 16.75
N LEU A 40 14.56 15.77 16.52
CA LEU A 40 14.04 16.57 15.40
C LEU A 40 14.36 18.06 15.62
N LYS A 41 15.01 18.69 14.63
CA LYS A 41 15.28 20.13 14.63
C LYS A 41 14.09 20.88 14.07
N THR A 42 13.28 21.49 14.92
CA THR A 42 12.08 22.27 14.57
C THR A 42 11.95 23.50 15.48
N GLU A 43 11.19 24.50 15.05
CA GLU A 43 10.82 25.65 15.87
C GLU A 43 9.76 25.28 16.93
N HIS A 44 8.93 24.27 16.65
CA HIS A 44 7.87 23.79 17.53
C HIS A 44 8.43 22.97 18.69
N LYS A 45 8.57 23.61 19.86
CA LYS A 45 9.02 22.96 21.11
C LYS A 45 7.88 22.65 22.07
N GLU A 46 6.69 23.16 21.78
CA GLU A 46 5.48 23.03 22.58
C GLU A 46 4.82 21.65 22.47
N PHE A 47 5.08 20.89 21.39
CA PHE A 47 4.46 19.59 21.18
C PHE A 47 5.31 18.47 21.76
N PRO A 48 4.79 17.70 22.73
CA PRO A 48 5.43 16.47 23.16
C PRO A 48 5.30 15.40 22.07
N VAL A 49 6.35 14.62 21.85
CA VAL A 49 6.41 13.58 20.80
C VAL A 49 7.05 12.28 21.32
N GLY A 50 6.74 11.20 20.63
CA GLY A 50 7.33 9.89 20.89
C GLY A 50 8.54 9.62 19.98
N GLU A 51 9.69 10.28 20.21
CA GLU A 51 10.93 9.99 19.47
C GLU A 51 11.58 8.69 19.95
N VAL A 52 12.11 7.89 19.04
CA VAL A 52 13.01 6.76 19.34
C VAL A 52 14.30 7.30 19.99
N LYS A 53 14.69 6.75 21.12
CA LYS A 53 15.76 7.29 21.97
C LYS A 53 17.17 6.92 21.46
N LEU A 54 17.38 6.99 20.15
CA LEU A 54 18.64 6.81 19.46
C LEU A 54 18.81 7.88 18.39
N THR A 55 20.03 8.38 18.25
CA THR A 55 20.45 9.17 17.08
C THR A 55 20.65 8.25 15.88
N ASP A 56 20.66 8.82 14.67
CA ASP A 56 20.97 8.06 13.46
C ASP A 56 22.37 7.46 13.50
N ALA A 57 23.34 8.18 14.09
CA ALA A 57 24.71 7.68 14.27
C ALA A 57 24.75 6.42 15.17
N GLU A 58 24.00 6.40 16.27
CA GLU A 58 23.90 5.24 17.17
C GLU A 58 23.17 4.07 16.50
N MET A 59 22.14 4.34 15.67
CA MET A 59 21.46 3.29 14.90
C MET A 59 22.39 2.69 13.84
N ARG A 60 23.14 3.51 13.11
CA ARG A 60 24.16 3.05 12.14
C ARG A 60 25.23 2.19 12.81
N GLU A 61 25.74 2.60 13.97
CA GLU A 61 26.72 1.82 14.74
C GLU A 61 26.17 0.44 15.10
N ARG A 62 24.94 0.36 15.62
CA ARG A 62 24.28 -0.92 15.97
C ARG A 62 24.07 -1.84 14.76
N LEU A 63 23.79 -1.26 13.61
CA LEU A 63 23.54 -1.97 12.35
C LEU A 63 24.82 -2.28 11.55
N GLY A 64 25.98 -1.75 11.97
CA GLY A 64 27.24 -1.89 11.23
C GLY A 64 27.25 -1.12 9.91
N ILE A 65 26.46 -0.04 9.79
CA ILE A 65 26.34 0.80 8.61
C ILE A 65 27.35 1.94 8.69
N PRO A 66 28.16 2.22 7.64
CA PRO A 66 29.06 3.36 7.59
C PRO A 66 28.31 4.69 7.85
N GLN A 67 28.97 5.64 8.53
CA GLN A 67 28.33 6.92 8.88
C GLN A 67 28.01 7.78 7.66
N ASP A 68 28.73 7.59 6.56
CA ASP A 68 28.55 8.29 5.27
C ASP A 68 27.67 7.53 4.26
N ALA A 69 27.16 6.35 4.61
CA ALA A 69 26.24 5.62 3.73
C ALA A 69 24.91 6.37 3.55
N VAL A 70 24.40 6.38 2.33
CA VAL A 70 23.08 6.96 2.03
C VAL A 70 21.99 6.10 2.65
N THR A 71 21.26 6.64 3.61
CA THR A 71 20.10 6.00 4.25
C THR A 71 19.23 7.03 4.94
N THR A 72 18.05 6.64 5.36
CA THR A 72 17.04 7.50 6.04
C THR A 72 16.79 7.00 7.45
N ARG A 73 16.30 7.89 8.34
CA ARG A 73 15.92 7.49 9.70
C ARG A 73 14.83 6.42 9.70
N THR A 74 13.87 6.52 8.78
CA THR A 74 12.83 5.51 8.57
C THR A 74 13.45 4.13 8.30
N ALA A 75 14.39 4.03 7.37
CA ALA A 75 15.05 2.76 7.04
C ALA A 75 15.88 2.20 8.21
N LEU A 76 16.62 3.05 8.94
CA LEU A 76 17.42 2.63 10.10
C LEU A 76 16.56 1.99 11.20
N MET A 77 15.40 2.61 11.54
CA MET A 77 14.48 2.02 12.51
C MET A 77 13.87 0.72 11.98
N GLY A 78 13.52 0.70 10.69
CA GLY A 78 13.02 -0.49 10.01
C GLY A 78 14.01 -1.67 10.10
N MET A 79 15.29 -1.43 9.84
CA MET A 79 16.34 -2.45 9.93
C MET A 79 16.48 -3.01 11.34
N LEU A 80 16.43 -2.15 12.37
CA LEU A 80 16.51 -2.60 13.78
C LEU A 80 15.33 -3.52 14.13
N ALA A 81 14.12 -3.15 13.77
CA ALA A 81 12.92 -3.95 14.04
C ALA A 81 12.89 -5.25 13.20
N LEU A 82 13.28 -5.16 11.92
CA LEU A 82 13.33 -6.32 11.03
C LEU A 82 14.36 -7.36 11.53
N GLY A 83 15.53 -6.93 12.00
CA GLY A 83 16.55 -7.83 12.55
C GLY A 83 16.03 -8.69 13.70
N GLU A 84 15.32 -8.09 14.67
CA GLU A 84 14.71 -8.82 15.79
C GLU A 84 13.64 -9.81 15.31
N ALA A 85 12.80 -9.43 14.31
CA ALA A 85 11.77 -10.29 13.77
C ALA A 85 12.34 -11.51 13.03
N LEU A 86 13.40 -11.31 12.23
CA LEU A 86 14.09 -12.39 11.51
C LEU A 86 14.80 -13.36 12.46
N GLU A 87 15.45 -12.83 13.50
CA GLU A 87 16.12 -13.64 14.53
C GLU A 87 15.12 -14.53 15.28
N GLU A 88 14.00 -13.96 15.74
CA GLU A 88 12.97 -14.73 16.43
C GLU A 88 12.33 -15.80 15.54
N ALA A 89 12.07 -15.48 14.25
CA ALA A 89 11.55 -16.43 13.28
C ALA A 89 12.61 -17.43 12.79
N GLN A 90 13.86 -17.33 13.23
CA GLN A 90 14.99 -18.16 12.78
C GLN A 90 15.13 -18.15 11.24
N LEU A 91 14.97 -16.98 10.62
CA LEU A 91 15.20 -16.76 9.20
C LEU A 91 16.63 -16.32 8.95
N THR A 92 17.37 -17.11 8.18
CA THR A 92 18.76 -16.83 7.79
C THR A 92 18.83 -16.23 6.38
N PRO A 93 19.91 -15.52 5.99
CA PRO A 93 20.01 -14.86 4.69
C PRO A 93 19.80 -15.77 3.50
N ASP A 94 20.16 -17.04 3.58
CA ASP A 94 19.96 -18.05 2.52
C ASP A 94 18.48 -18.46 2.33
N MET A 95 17.62 -18.19 3.31
CA MET A 95 16.19 -18.45 3.24
C MET A 95 15.41 -17.28 2.61
N LEU A 96 15.90 -16.04 2.72
CA LEU A 96 15.21 -14.82 2.28
C LEU A 96 14.80 -14.82 0.80
N PRO A 97 15.53 -15.47 -0.14
CA PRO A 97 15.07 -15.56 -1.54
C PRO A 97 13.72 -16.28 -1.76
N LYS A 98 13.16 -16.88 -0.71
CA LYS A 98 11.81 -17.50 -0.72
C LYS A 98 10.81 -16.78 0.18
N VAL A 99 11.20 -15.68 0.77
CA VAL A 99 10.41 -14.88 1.72
C VAL A 99 9.97 -13.58 1.04
N GLY A 100 8.70 -13.24 1.15
CA GLY A 100 8.17 -11.95 0.71
C GLY A 100 8.44 -10.85 1.74
N PHE A 101 8.54 -9.59 1.27
CA PHE A 101 8.67 -8.41 2.14
C PHE A 101 7.63 -7.35 1.77
N ILE A 102 6.81 -6.94 2.74
CA ILE A 102 5.79 -5.90 2.54
C ILE A 102 5.87 -4.89 3.68
N SER A 103 6.16 -3.64 3.35
CA SER A 103 6.32 -2.58 4.34
C SER A 103 5.32 -1.46 4.13
N GLY A 104 4.87 -0.85 5.23
CA GLY A 104 4.06 0.36 5.24
C GLY A 104 4.91 1.58 5.60
N THR A 105 4.87 2.63 4.77
CA THR A 105 5.41 3.95 5.09
C THR A 105 4.72 5.02 4.27
N THR A 106 4.59 6.22 4.82
CA THR A 106 4.08 7.40 4.11
C THR A 106 5.11 8.52 4.00
N VAL A 107 6.17 8.41 4.77
CA VAL A 107 7.27 9.37 4.81
C VAL A 107 8.33 9.07 3.75
N GLY A 108 8.64 7.78 3.54
CA GLY A 108 9.78 7.44 2.69
C GLY A 108 11.07 8.10 3.19
N GLY A 109 11.75 8.82 2.31
CA GLY A 109 12.94 9.62 2.59
C GLY A 109 12.69 11.11 2.77
N MET A 110 11.52 11.50 3.24
CA MET A 110 11.15 12.91 3.46
C MET A 110 12.08 13.61 4.48
N ASP A 111 12.59 12.89 5.47
CA ASP A 111 13.56 13.40 6.45
C ASP A 111 14.82 13.98 5.78
N MET A 112 15.34 13.29 4.77
CA MET A 112 16.48 13.78 3.97
C MET A 112 16.03 14.86 2.97
N SER A 113 14.85 14.69 2.36
CA SER A 113 14.34 15.62 1.37
C SER A 113 14.04 16.99 1.97
N GLU A 114 13.37 17.07 3.12
CA GLU A 114 13.12 18.35 3.79
C GLU A 114 14.42 19.05 4.25
N GLN A 115 15.45 18.27 4.60
CA GLN A 115 16.74 18.78 5.01
C GLN A 115 17.54 19.38 3.85
N TYR A 116 17.50 18.75 2.67
CA TYR A 116 18.33 19.09 1.52
C TYR A 116 17.56 19.68 0.32
N TYR A 117 16.29 20.02 0.50
CA TYR A 117 15.43 20.51 -0.58
C TYR A 117 16.00 21.72 -1.31
N LEU A 118 16.52 22.69 -0.57
CA LEU A 118 17.14 23.87 -1.17
C LEU A 118 18.44 23.55 -1.93
N ASP A 119 19.18 22.53 -1.50
CA ASP A 119 20.36 22.04 -2.21
C ASP A 119 19.95 21.43 -3.55
N TYR A 120 18.87 20.63 -3.55
CA TYR A 120 18.32 20.02 -4.78
C TYR A 120 17.84 21.06 -5.80
N LEU A 121 17.31 22.19 -5.34
CA LEU A 121 16.89 23.28 -6.21
C LEU A 121 18.08 24.03 -6.83
N ASN A 122 19.17 24.24 -6.07
CA ASN A 122 20.25 25.15 -6.40
C ASN A 122 21.52 24.50 -6.95
N GLY A 123 21.74 23.20 -6.75
CA GLY A 123 22.97 22.54 -7.15
C GLY A 123 22.98 21.03 -7.01
N ASP A 124 24.19 20.46 -7.02
CA ASP A 124 24.41 19.00 -6.93
C ASP A 124 24.78 18.53 -5.52
N ALA A 125 24.76 19.43 -4.53
CA ALA A 125 25.02 19.04 -3.14
C ALA A 125 23.92 18.07 -2.67
N HIS A 126 24.33 17.01 -2.00
CA HIS A 126 23.45 15.97 -1.41
C HIS A 126 22.50 15.28 -2.41
N LYS A 127 22.76 15.36 -3.72
CA LYS A 127 21.91 14.77 -4.76
C LYS A 127 21.73 13.26 -4.65
N GLU A 128 22.64 12.57 -3.98
CA GLU A 128 22.57 11.13 -3.69
C GLU A 128 21.35 10.75 -2.85
N TYR A 129 20.78 11.68 -2.08
CA TYR A 129 19.56 11.45 -1.31
C TYR A 129 18.27 11.63 -2.12
N ILE A 130 18.34 12.18 -3.35
CA ILE A 130 17.17 12.29 -4.22
C ILE A 130 16.61 10.90 -4.55
N ALA A 131 17.50 9.93 -4.79
CA ALA A 131 17.13 8.55 -5.15
C ALA A 131 16.49 7.74 -4.00
N VAL A 132 16.50 8.27 -2.77
CA VAL A 132 15.89 7.60 -1.60
C VAL A 132 14.65 8.32 -1.06
N TYR A 133 14.13 9.28 -1.84
CA TYR A 133 12.92 10.04 -1.48
C TYR A 133 11.66 9.17 -1.41
N ASP A 134 11.47 8.28 -2.38
CA ASP A 134 10.25 7.50 -2.50
C ASP A 134 10.09 6.44 -1.39
N CYS A 135 8.84 6.04 -1.13
CA CYS A 135 8.51 5.06 -0.09
C CYS A 135 9.14 3.68 -0.35
N GLY A 136 9.21 3.25 -1.62
CA GLY A 136 9.78 1.97 -2.02
C GLY A 136 11.27 1.88 -1.69
N SER A 137 12.03 2.96 -1.88
CA SER A 137 13.46 3.02 -1.54
C SER A 137 13.72 2.74 -0.07
N CYS A 138 12.89 3.24 0.84
CA CYS A 138 13.01 2.92 2.27
C CYS A 138 12.78 1.44 2.56
N SER A 139 11.78 0.86 1.91
CA SER A 139 11.49 -0.58 2.03
C SER A 139 12.63 -1.44 1.48
N GLU A 140 13.15 -1.09 0.30
CA GLU A 140 14.30 -1.77 -0.32
C GLU A 140 15.58 -1.69 0.54
N MET A 141 15.88 -0.50 1.11
CA MET A 141 17.01 -0.34 2.02
C MET A 141 16.85 -1.20 3.28
N THR A 142 15.64 -1.23 3.84
CA THR A 142 15.33 -2.02 5.04
C THR A 142 15.51 -3.52 4.76
N ALA A 143 14.94 -4.03 3.70
CA ALA A 143 15.06 -5.44 3.31
C ALA A 143 16.49 -5.80 2.88
N GLY A 144 17.09 -4.98 2.02
CA GLY A 144 18.41 -5.21 1.40
C GLY A 144 19.57 -5.28 2.40
N HIS A 145 19.41 -4.69 3.60
CA HIS A 145 20.41 -4.81 4.66
C HIS A 145 20.62 -6.27 5.11
N PHE A 146 19.58 -7.11 5.04
CA PHE A 146 19.66 -8.52 5.47
C PHE A 146 19.89 -9.49 4.32
N GLY A 147 19.60 -9.09 3.09
CA GLY A 147 19.79 -9.91 1.90
C GLY A 147 18.67 -9.75 0.87
N LYS A 148 18.64 -10.67 -0.09
CA LYS A 148 17.66 -10.69 -1.17
C LYS A 148 16.35 -11.33 -0.69
N PHE A 149 15.22 -10.64 -0.81
CA PHE A 149 13.88 -11.22 -0.66
C PHE A 149 13.30 -11.67 -2.01
N ALA A 150 12.28 -12.52 -1.99
CA ALA A 150 11.64 -13.03 -3.19
C ALA A 150 10.95 -11.91 -3.99
N PHE A 151 10.28 -11.02 -3.28
CA PHE A 151 9.70 -9.79 -3.79
C PHE A 151 9.65 -8.76 -2.66
N ALA A 152 9.54 -7.48 -3.02
CA ALA A 152 9.33 -6.38 -2.10
C ALA A 152 8.20 -5.47 -2.62
N THR A 153 7.37 -4.94 -1.73
CA THR A 153 6.38 -3.91 -2.07
C THR A 153 6.08 -3.02 -0.88
N THR A 154 5.49 -1.85 -1.16
CA THR A 154 5.23 -0.82 -0.14
C THR A 154 3.79 -0.33 -0.23
N LEU A 155 3.12 -0.29 0.91
CA LEU A 155 1.80 0.33 1.07
C LEU A 155 1.91 1.72 1.70
N ALA A 156 1.06 2.62 1.23
CA ALA A 156 0.94 3.98 1.73
C ALA A 156 -0.55 4.36 1.88
N THR A 157 -1.19 3.78 2.91
CA THR A 157 -2.60 3.99 3.27
C THR A 157 -2.74 4.80 4.57
N ALA A 158 -1.95 5.86 4.70
CA ALA A 158 -1.86 6.68 5.90
C ALA A 158 -1.60 5.82 7.16
N CYS A 159 -2.35 6.02 8.25
CA CYS A 159 -2.09 5.37 9.53
C CYS A 159 -2.39 3.86 9.53
N SER A 160 -3.06 3.32 8.52
CA SER A 160 -3.34 1.88 8.37
C SER A 160 -2.32 1.12 7.50
N SER A 161 -1.25 1.78 7.00
CA SER A 161 -0.30 1.18 6.05
C SER A 161 0.28 -0.15 6.52
N ALA A 162 0.80 -0.21 7.75
CA ALA A 162 1.38 -1.43 8.29
C ALA A 162 0.34 -2.53 8.56
N ALA A 163 -0.89 -2.17 8.95
CA ALA A 163 -1.97 -3.14 9.08
C ALA A 163 -2.37 -3.72 7.71
N ASN A 164 -2.43 -2.89 6.67
CA ASN A 164 -2.67 -3.34 5.31
C ASN A 164 -1.53 -4.19 4.74
N ALA A 165 -0.27 -3.92 5.14
CA ALA A 165 0.85 -4.80 4.82
C ALA A 165 0.66 -6.20 5.43
N VAL A 166 0.15 -6.30 6.67
CA VAL A 166 -0.22 -7.58 7.30
C VAL A 166 -1.33 -8.28 6.53
N ILE A 167 -2.38 -7.55 6.12
CA ILE A 167 -3.50 -8.08 5.33
C ILE A 167 -3.01 -8.63 3.99
N GLN A 168 -2.17 -7.90 3.29
CA GLN A 168 -1.64 -8.31 1.99
C GLN A 168 -0.75 -9.56 2.10
N GLY A 169 0.17 -9.61 3.07
CA GLY A 169 0.98 -10.81 3.33
C GLY A 169 0.14 -12.03 3.67
N ALA A 170 -0.93 -11.83 4.45
CA ALA A 170 -1.89 -12.88 4.77
C ALA A 170 -2.62 -13.40 3.52
N ASN A 171 -3.05 -12.51 2.62
CA ASN A 171 -3.68 -12.88 1.35
C ASN A 171 -2.73 -13.71 0.47
N MET A 172 -1.44 -13.37 0.41
CA MET A 172 -0.43 -14.13 -0.35
C MET A 172 -0.24 -15.55 0.18
N ILE A 173 -0.13 -15.72 1.50
CA ILE A 173 -0.02 -17.04 2.13
C ILE A 173 -1.28 -17.88 1.84
N ARG A 174 -2.46 -17.29 1.99
CA ARG A 174 -3.73 -17.96 1.71
C ARG A 174 -3.92 -18.35 0.24
N CYS A 175 -3.37 -17.56 -0.69
CA CYS A 175 -3.34 -17.91 -2.11
C CYS A 175 -2.28 -18.97 -2.46
N GLY A 176 -1.40 -19.33 -1.53
CA GLY A 176 -0.29 -20.24 -1.78
C GLY A 176 0.80 -19.64 -2.68
N GLU A 177 0.89 -18.30 -2.73
CA GLU A 177 1.96 -17.61 -3.49
C GLU A 177 3.25 -17.49 -2.69
N ALA A 178 3.16 -17.51 -1.37
CA ALA A 178 4.30 -17.54 -0.47
C ALA A 178 3.98 -18.37 0.77
N ASP A 179 4.97 -19.09 1.29
CA ASP A 179 4.90 -19.77 2.59
C ASP A 179 5.20 -18.83 3.75
N ILE A 180 6.07 -17.84 3.51
CA ILE A 180 6.56 -16.88 4.52
C ILE A 180 6.56 -15.48 3.93
N VAL A 181 6.00 -14.52 4.66
CA VAL A 181 6.02 -13.10 4.31
C VAL A 181 6.35 -12.26 5.54
N VAL A 182 7.34 -11.42 5.45
CA VAL A 182 7.63 -10.40 6.46
C VAL A 182 6.78 -9.17 6.16
N VAL A 183 6.02 -8.71 7.16
CA VAL A 183 5.05 -7.62 7.01
C VAL A 183 5.17 -6.64 8.16
N GLY A 184 4.90 -5.38 7.91
CA GLY A 184 4.93 -4.36 8.95
C GLY A 184 5.12 -2.97 8.40
N GLY A 185 5.78 -2.09 9.14
CA GLY A 185 6.05 -0.74 8.70
C GLY A 185 7.06 0.00 9.55
N SER A 186 7.56 1.09 8.99
CA SER A 186 8.51 2.00 9.65
C SER A 186 8.20 3.44 9.27
N GLU A 187 8.27 4.36 10.24
CA GLU A 187 7.97 5.77 10.03
C GLU A 187 8.77 6.64 10.98
N CYS A 188 9.46 7.65 10.47
CA CYS A 188 10.10 8.68 11.31
C CYS A 188 9.25 9.94 11.43
N ILE A 189 9.49 10.74 12.49
CA ILE A 189 8.93 12.09 12.59
C ILE A 189 9.77 13.03 11.72
N THR A 190 9.09 13.82 10.86
CA THR A 190 9.71 14.86 10.04
C THR A 190 9.11 16.23 10.34
N LYS A 191 9.78 17.30 9.96
CA LYS A 191 9.20 18.63 10.03
C LYS A 191 7.97 18.76 9.14
N PHE A 192 8.01 18.11 7.97
CA PHE A 192 6.89 18.05 7.03
C PHE A 192 5.63 17.52 7.74
N HIS A 193 5.74 16.39 8.44
CA HIS A 193 4.61 15.81 9.17
C HIS A 193 4.20 16.65 10.38
N LEU A 194 5.16 17.06 11.21
CA LEU A 194 4.86 17.88 12.40
C LEU A 194 4.08 19.13 12.02
N ASN A 195 4.57 19.85 11.04
CA ASN A 195 3.94 21.08 10.55
C ASN A 195 2.63 20.82 9.80
N GLY A 196 2.55 19.71 9.07
CA GLY A 196 1.33 19.28 8.41
C GLY A 196 0.20 19.02 9.41
N PHE A 197 0.45 18.20 10.44
CA PHE A 197 -0.52 17.93 11.50
C PHE A 197 -0.84 19.18 12.34
N ASN A 198 0.16 20.06 12.59
CA ASN A 198 -0.06 21.33 13.24
C ASN A 198 -0.99 22.24 12.41
N SER A 199 -0.81 22.31 11.10
CA SER A 199 -1.67 23.12 10.22
C SER A 199 -3.14 22.65 10.24
N LEU A 200 -3.39 21.35 10.54
CA LEU A 200 -4.72 20.77 10.74
C LEU A 200 -5.30 21.04 12.14
N MET A 201 -4.51 21.63 13.05
CA MET A 201 -4.90 21.91 14.45
C MET A 201 -5.36 20.65 15.22
N ILE A 202 -4.67 19.53 15.03
CA ILE A 202 -4.99 18.24 15.68
C ILE A 202 -3.87 17.74 16.60
N LEU A 203 -2.82 18.52 16.80
CA LEU A 203 -1.78 18.24 17.79
C LEU A 203 -2.18 18.78 19.16
N ASP A 204 -1.82 18.04 20.22
CA ASP A 204 -1.97 18.51 21.61
C ASP A 204 -0.61 18.93 22.18
N THR A 205 -0.61 20.03 22.93
CA THR A 205 0.57 20.52 23.67
C THR A 205 0.78 19.79 25.00
N GLU A 206 -0.21 18.97 25.39
CA GLU A 206 -0.14 18.07 26.54
C GLU A 206 -0.05 16.61 26.07
N PRO A 207 0.36 15.66 26.91
CA PRO A 207 0.27 14.23 26.57
C PRO A 207 -1.14 13.81 26.19
N CYS A 208 -1.28 13.18 25.03
CA CYS A 208 -2.59 12.78 24.50
C CYS A 208 -3.34 11.85 25.47
N ARG A 209 -4.67 11.99 25.48
CA ARG A 209 -5.59 11.30 26.39
C ARG A 209 -6.79 10.73 25.63
N PRO A 210 -6.58 9.63 24.89
CA PRO A 210 -7.64 9.01 24.12
C PRO A 210 -8.88 8.69 24.97
N PHE A 211 -10.07 8.92 24.40
CA PHE A 211 -11.37 8.69 25.03
C PHE A 211 -11.65 9.50 26.31
N ASP A 212 -10.83 10.51 26.62
CA ASP A 212 -11.08 11.43 27.73
C ASP A 212 -11.95 12.61 27.29
N ALA A 213 -12.83 13.09 28.18
CA ALA A 213 -13.68 14.24 27.90
C ALA A 213 -12.89 15.53 27.58
N THR A 214 -11.67 15.63 28.11
CA THR A 214 -10.80 16.82 27.95
C THR A 214 -9.74 16.66 26.87
N ARG A 215 -9.86 15.65 25.98
CA ARG A 215 -8.94 15.44 24.87
C ARG A 215 -8.99 16.58 23.87
N HIS A 216 -7.85 16.97 23.33
CA HIS A 216 -7.75 18.04 22.34
C HIS A 216 -7.08 17.61 21.04
N GLY A 217 -6.19 16.59 21.08
CA GLY A 217 -5.43 16.18 19.92
C GLY A 217 -4.52 15.00 20.21
N LEU A 218 -3.68 14.72 19.23
CA LEU A 218 -2.68 13.65 19.29
C LEU A 218 -1.27 14.21 19.54
N ASN A 219 -0.35 13.31 19.93
CA ASN A 219 1.08 13.56 19.86
C ASN A 219 1.67 12.67 18.77
N LEU A 220 2.55 13.19 17.93
CA LEU A 220 3.24 12.38 16.96
C LEU A 220 4.27 11.42 17.63
N GLY A 221 4.54 10.32 16.98
CA GLY A 221 5.55 9.35 17.36
C GLY A 221 6.27 8.79 16.13
N GLU A 222 7.37 8.11 16.36
CA GLU A 222 8.11 7.37 15.34
C GLU A 222 8.42 5.95 15.82
N GLY A 223 8.69 5.06 14.89
CA GLY A 223 9.06 3.70 15.19
C GLY A 223 8.89 2.76 14.00
N ALA A 224 9.17 1.50 14.25
CA ALA A 224 9.04 0.42 13.30
C ALA A 224 8.62 -0.87 14.00
N ALA A 225 7.84 -1.71 13.32
CA ALA A 225 7.65 -3.09 13.72
C ALA A 225 7.40 -3.98 12.52
N TYR A 226 7.95 -5.19 12.59
CA TYR A 226 7.73 -6.24 11.61
C TYR A 226 7.27 -7.53 12.26
N LEU A 227 6.40 -8.24 11.55
CA LEU A 227 5.90 -9.57 11.90
C LEU A 227 6.29 -10.53 10.77
N VAL A 228 6.68 -11.75 11.13
CA VAL A 228 6.89 -12.83 10.18
C VAL A 228 5.62 -13.67 10.15
N LEU A 229 4.87 -13.56 9.07
CA LEU A 229 3.72 -14.41 8.79
C LEU A 229 4.19 -15.67 8.10
N GLU A 230 3.65 -16.81 8.53
CA GLU A 230 4.03 -18.12 8.00
C GLU A 230 2.85 -19.06 7.92
N SER A 231 2.79 -19.90 6.87
CA SER A 231 1.82 -20.97 6.79
C SER A 231 2.09 -22.02 7.88
N GLU A 232 1.04 -22.64 8.41
CA GLU A 232 1.18 -23.69 9.41
C GLU A 232 2.09 -24.83 8.94
N GLU A 233 1.95 -25.23 7.65
CA GLU A 233 2.74 -26.29 7.04
C GLU A 233 4.24 -25.91 7.03
N SER A 234 4.58 -24.70 6.65
CA SER A 234 5.96 -24.19 6.65
C SER A 234 6.54 -24.16 8.06
N ALA A 235 5.83 -23.59 9.03
CA ALA A 235 6.28 -23.51 10.42
C ALA A 235 6.52 -24.91 11.01
N LYS A 236 5.63 -25.87 10.77
CA LYS A 236 5.82 -27.27 11.18
C LYS A 236 7.04 -27.91 10.52
N ARG A 237 7.22 -27.70 9.20
CA ARG A 237 8.38 -28.22 8.44
C ARG A 237 9.70 -27.65 8.96
N ARG A 238 9.72 -26.37 9.36
CA ARG A 238 10.89 -25.71 9.94
C ARG A 238 11.08 -25.98 11.45
N GLY A 239 10.08 -26.48 12.13
CA GLY A 239 10.10 -26.70 13.58
C GLY A 239 10.06 -25.41 14.40
N VAL A 240 9.55 -24.29 13.83
CA VAL A 240 9.41 -22.99 14.49
C VAL A 240 8.04 -22.91 15.16
N LYS A 241 8.01 -22.31 16.36
CA LYS A 241 6.76 -22.11 17.11
C LYS A 241 6.11 -20.78 16.77
N ALA A 242 4.80 -20.77 16.63
CA ALA A 242 4.03 -19.55 16.54
C ALA A 242 4.12 -18.75 17.85
N GLN A 243 4.26 -17.45 17.74
CA GLN A 243 4.16 -16.48 18.85
C GLN A 243 2.70 -16.11 19.13
N ALA A 244 1.91 -16.04 18.07
CA ALA A 244 0.48 -15.79 18.05
C ALA A 244 -0.08 -16.25 16.69
N LEU A 245 -1.38 -16.11 16.50
CA LEU A 245 -2.08 -16.44 15.24
C LEU A 245 -2.76 -15.19 14.70
N LEU A 246 -2.62 -14.90 13.42
CA LEU A 246 -3.47 -13.96 12.71
C LEU A 246 -4.73 -14.72 12.25
N SER A 247 -5.79 -14.62 13.04
CA SER A 247 -7.03 -15.39 12.84
C SER A 247 -8.00 -14.72 11.89
N GLY A 248 -8.01 -13.38 11.85
CA GLY A 248 -8.87 -12.62 10.97
C GLY A 248 -8.33 -11.23 10.69
N TYR A 249 -8.88 -10.58 9.68
CA TYR A 249 -8.58 -9.20 9.33
C TYR A 249 -9.68 -8.63 8.45
N GLY A 250 -9.79 -7.30 8.43
CA GLY A 250 -10.70 -6.58 7.55
C GLY A 250 -10.14 -5.22 7.17
N ASN A 251 -10.54 -4.76 5.99
CA ASN A 251 -10.26 -3.42 5.47
C ASN A 251 -11.54 -2.86 4.85
N ALA A 252 -11.84 -1.60 5.13
CA ALA A 252 -12.95 -0.87 4.55
C ALA A 252 -12.58 0.60 4.36
N CYS A 253 -13.36 1.29 3.54
CA CYS A 253 -13.24 2.73 3.39
C CYS A 253 -14.41 3.44 4.09
N ASP A 254 -14.11 4.46 4.87
CA ASP A 254 -15.14 5.30 5.51
C ASP A 254 -15.88 6.20 4.50
N ALA A 255 -15.24 6.48 3.35
CA ALA A 255 -15.78 7.23 2.21
C ALA A 255 -16.52 8.53 2.58
N TYR A 256 -16.08 9.18 3.66
CA TYR A 256 -16.75 10.35 4.25
C TYR A 256 -16.00 11.66 3.96
N HIS A 257 -14.75 11.76 4.40
CA HIS A 257 -13.93 12.96 4.29
C HIS A 257 -12.44 12.62 4.19
N GLN A 258 -11.61 13.53 3.68
CA GLN A 258 -10.16 13.29 3.50
C GLN A 258 -9.38 13.11 4.82
N THR A 259 -9.84 13.73 5.91
CA THR A 259 -9.14 13.71 7.20
C THR A 259 -10.02 13.45 8.41
N ALA A 260 -11.34 13.54 8.27
CA ALA A 260 -12.29 13.31 9.35
C ALA A 260 -13.01 11.97 9.17
N SER A 261 -13.21 11.23 10.26
CA SER A 261 -13.99 10.00 10.29
C SER A 261 -15.49 10.31 10.29
N SER A 262 -16.30 9.40 9.76
CA SER A 262 -17.76 9.49 9.79
C SER A 262 -18.29 9.50 11.22
N PRO A 263 -19.38 10.21 11.51
CA PRO A 263 -19.91 10.29 12.88
C PRO A 263 -20.33 8.94 13.47
N ASP A 264 -20.72 8.00 12.63
CA ASP A 264 -21.19 6.66 13.01
C ASP A 264 -20.10 5.57 12.88
N GLY A 265 -18.88 5.93 12.45
CA GLY A 265 -17.73 5.04 12.31
C GLY A 265 -17.95 3.90 11.33
N GLU A 266 -18.56 4.17 10.18
CA GLU A 266 -18.96 3.14 9.20
C GLU A 266 -17.77 2.30 8.73
N GLY A 267 -16.65 2.91 8.35
CA GLY A 267 -15.46 2.19 7.91
C GLY A 267 -14.87 1.32 9.01
N ALA A 268 -14.68 1.87 10.20
CA ALA A 268 -14.19 1.15 11.38
C ALA A 268 -15.10 -0.05 11.75
N TYR A 269 -16.41 0.15 11.72
CA TYR A 269 -17.40 -0.91 11.95
C TYR A 269 -17.25 -2.05 10.92
N ARG A 270 -17.15 -1.72 9.63
CA ARG A 270 -16.99 -2.70 8.56
C ARG A 270 -15.70 -3.49 8.69
N ALA A 271 -14.57 -2.81 8.93
CA ALA A 271 -13.27 -3.45 9.09
C ALA A 271 -13.26 -4.44 10.27
N MET A 272 -13.74 -4.04 11.44
CA MET A 272 -13.85 -4.94 12.60
C MET A 272 -14.81 -6.10 12.34
N LYS A 273 -15.96 -5.86 11.71
CA LYS A 273 -16.94 -6.90 11.37
C LYS A 273 -16.37 -7.93 10.39
N GLU A 274 -15.64 -7.49 9.38
CA GLU A 274 -14.97 -8.40 8.44
C GLU A 274 -13.91 -9.25 9.13
N ALA A 275 -13.10 -8.66 10.02
CA ALA A 275 -12.10 -9.38 10.81
C ALA A 275 -12.73 -10.52 11.64
N LEU A 276 -13.85 -10.25 12.31
CA LEU A 276 -14.61 -11.28 13.05
C LEU A 276 -15.17 -12.35 12.13
N ALA A 277 -15.82 -11.95 11.03
CA ALA A 277 -16.43 -12.88 10.07
C ALA A 277 -15.38 -13.82 9.46
N LEU A 278 -14.20 -13.31 9.11
CA LEU A 278 -13.10 -14.08 8.56
C LEU A 278 -12.56 -15.11 9.56
N ALA A 279 -12.49 -14.76 10.84
CA ALA A 279 -12.09 -15.65 11.93
C ALA A 279 -13.19 -16.66 12.33
N GLY A 280 -14.43 -16.44 11.93
CA GLY A 280 -15.59 -17.22 12.39
C GLY A 280 -15.94 -16.98 13.86
N LEU A 281 -15.57 -15.81 14.41
CA LEU A 281 -15.81 -15.41 15.80
C LEU A 281 -16.99 -14.45 15.90
N GLN A 282 -17.62 -14.46 17.10
CA GLN A 282 -18.68 -13.52 17.46
C GLN A 282 -18.08 -12.36 18.28
N PRO A 283 -18.74 -11.20 18.36
CA PRO A 283 -18.28 -10.10 19.19
C PRO A 283 -18.00 -10.50 20.65
N ALA A 284 -18.79 -11.41 21.23
CA ALA A 284 -18.62 -11.90 22.59
C ALA A 284 -17.34 -12.73 22.83
N ASP A 285 -16.66 -13.18 21.78
CA ASP A 285 -15.42 -13.94 21.87
C ASP A 285 -14.18 -13.05 22.04
N ILE A 286 -14.31 -11.73 21.86
CA ILE A 286 -13.20 -10.78 21.95
C ILE A 286 -12.94 -10.38 23.39
N ASP A 287 -11.69 -10.59 23.83
CA ASP A 287 -11.26 -10.30 25.21
C ASP A 287 -10.74 -8.87 25.41
N TYR A 288 -10.21 -8.25 24.34
CA TYR A 288 -9.59 -6.93 24.39
C TYR A 288 -9.53 -6.29 22.99
N ILE A 289 -9.62 -4.95 22.97
CA ILE A 289 -9.42 -4.14 21.76
C ILE A 289 -8.28 -3.16 22.03
N ASN A 290 -7.24 -3.22 21.19
CA ASN A 290 -6.29 -2.12 21.03
C ASN A 290 -6.89 -1.16 20.00
N ALA A 291 -7.41 -0.05 20.48
CA ALA A 291 -8.10 0.94 19.67
C ALA A 291 -7.13 1.82 18.90
N HIS A 292 -7.54 2.34 17.74
CA HIS A 292 -6.80 3.39 17.07
C HIS A 292 -6.62 4.61 17.96
N GLY A 293 -7.67 5.09 18.62
CA GLY A 293 -7.66 5.99 19.78
C GLY A 293 -6.57 7.05 19.76
N THR A 294 -6.69 8.08 18.92
CA THR A 294 -5.66 9.10 18.72
C THR A 294 -5.64 10.20 19.78
N GLY A 295 -6.74 10.36 20.53
CA GLY A 295 -6.96 11.51 21.41
C GLY A 295 -7.57 12.70 20.68
N THR A 296 -7.87 12.61 19.38
CA THR A 296 -8.59 13.66 18.67
C THR A 296 -10.09 13.54 18.91
N PRO A 297 -10.82 14.65 19.06
CA PRO A 297 -12.26 14.62 19.31
C PRO A 297 -13.07 13.81 18.30
N ASN A 298 -12.76 13.96 17.00
CA ASN A 298 -13.48 13.30 15.91
C ASN A 298 -13.23 11.78 15.87
N ASN A 299 -11.95 11.35 15.87
CA ASN A 299 -11.64 9.92 15.78
C ASN A 299 -12.21 9.13 16.93
N ASP A 300 -11.98 9.58 18.17
CA ASP A 300 -12.37 8.81 19.35
C ASP A 300 -13.90 8.70 19.51
N ALA A 301 -14.64 9.73 19.08
CA ALA A 301 -16.10 9.67 19.04
C ALA A 301 -16.59 8.67 17.98
N SER A 302 -16.04 8.75 16.75
CA SER A 302 -16.36 7.86 15.63
C SER A 302 -16.07 6.38 15.96
N GLU A 303 -14.86 6.10 16.46
CA GLU A 303 -14.45 4.73 16.85
C GLU A 303 -15.28 4.18 18.00
N SER A 304 -15.66 5.02 18.98
CA SER A 304 -16.59 4.63 20.05
C SER A 304 -17.93 4.18 19.49
N GLN A 305 -18.52 4.93 18.55
CA GLN A 305 -19.77 4.58 17.90
C GLN A 305 -19.66 3.25 17.13
N ALA A 306 -18.56 3.05 16.37
CA ALA A 306 -18.31 1.81 15.64
C ALA A 306 -18.27 0.60 16.59
N MET A 307 -17.54 0.71 17.72
CA MET A 307 -17.46 -0.36 18.71
C MET A 307 -18.80 -0.61 19.39
N MET A 308 -19.53 0.42 19.80
CA MET A 308 -20.87 0.26 20.42
C MET A 308 -21.86 -0.41 19.46
N ARG A 309 -21.82 -0.08 18.17
CA ARG A 309 -22.64 -0.74 17.14
C ARG A 309 -22.29 -2.22 16.99
N LEU A 310 -21.00 -2.56 16.93
CA LEU A 310 -20.55 -3.94 16.70
C LEU A 310 -20.84 -4.85 17.90
N PHE A 311 -20.60 -4.36 19.11
CA PHE A 311 -20.70 -5.12 20.36
C PHE A 311 -22.05 -4.97 21.08
N GLY A 312 -23.03 -4.25 20.49
CA GLY A 312 -24.36 -4.10 21.06
C GLY A 312 -24.35 -3.46 22.45
N GLY A 313 -23.42 -2.52 22.70
CA GLY A 313 -23.25 -1.85 23.99
C GLY A 313 -22.45 -2.64 25.03
N GLN A 314 -22.06 -3.89 24.75
CA GLN A 314 -21.21 -4.72 25.63
C GLN A 314 -19.78 -4.77 25.07
N VAL A 315 -19.14 -3.60 24.97
CA VAL A 315 -17.79 -3.46 24.43
C VAL A 315 -16.79 -4.14 25.39
N PRO A 316 -15.88 -5.02 24.89
CA PRO A 316 -14.83 -5.60 25.73
C PRO A 316 -13.88 -4.53 26.26
N PRO A 317 -12.95 -4.85 27.19
CA PRO A 317 -11.92 -3.91 27.61
C PRO A 317 -11.21 -3.28 26.41
N VAL A 318 -11.07 -1.96 26.39
CA VAL A 318 -10.45 -1.18 25.31
C VAL A 318 -9.35 -0.29 25.86
N SER A 319 -8.23 -0.17 25.18
CA SER A 319 -7.30 0.92 25.42
C SER A 319 -6.61 1.36 24.13
N SER A 320 -6.18 2.61 24.10
CA SER A 320 -5.20 3.08 23.13
C SER A 320 -3.80 3.05 23.74
N THR A 321 -2.82 2.55 22.99
CA THR A 321 -1.41 2.55 23.40
C THR A 321 -0.64 3.75 22.87
N LYS A 322 -1.27 4.66 22.13
CA LYS A 322 -0.65 5.89 21.62
C LYS A 322 -0.11 6.84 22.68
N PRO A 323 -0.67 6.92 23.91
CA PRO A 323 -0.03 7.69 24.97
C PRO A 323 1.36 7.16 25.40
N PHE A 324 1.70 5.91 25.05
CA PHE A 324 3.05 5.36 25.28
C PHE A 324 4.05 5.80 24.22
N THR A 325 3.67 5.76 22.94
CA THR A 325 4.58 5.90 21.79
C THR A 325 4.42 7.19 21.01
N GLY A 326 3.34 7.96 21.24
CA GLY A 326 2.82 8.87 20.26
C GLY A 326 2.13 8.12 19.11
N HIS A 327 1.51 8.84 18.20
CA HIS A 327 0.96 8.28 16.97
C HIS A 327 2.06 8.05 15.95
N THR A 328 2.47 6.81 15.76
CA THR A 328 3.56 6.41 14.85
C THR A 328 3.10 6.29 13.39
N THR A 329 2.05 6.98 13.05
CA THR A 329 1.47 7.12 11.70
C THR A 329 1.39 5.79 10.95
N SER A 330 2.09 5.61 9.84
CA SER A 330 2.00 4.39 9.01
C SER A 330 2.44 3.11 9.73
N ALA A 331 3.35 3.20 10.71
CA ALA A 331 3.85 2.05 11.46
C ALA A 331 2.91 1.62 12.62
N SER A 332 1.86 2.40 12.94
CA SER A 332 0.98 2.15 14.10
C SER A 332 0.43 0.73 14.13
N GLY A 333 -0.12 0.25 13.00
CA GLY A 333 -0.80 -1.04 12.96
C GLY A 333 0.11 -2.23 13.30
N SER A 334 1.39 -2.22 12.91
CA SER A 334 2.33 -3.28 13.26
C SER A 334 2.92 -3.14 14.67
N ILE A 335 3.21 -1.92 15.12
CA ILE A 335 3.69 -1.67 16.48
C ILE A 335 2.63 -2.12 17.50
N GLU A 336 1.39 -1.70 17.29
CA GLU A 336 0.25 -2.03 18.15
C GLU A 336 -0.11 -3.52 18.08
N ALA A 337 0.07 -4.17 16.91
CA ALA A 337 -0.04 -5.63 16.79
C ALA A 337 0.99 -6.38 17.65
N VAL A 338 2.24 -5.90 17.70
CA VAL A 338 3.27 -6.47 18.62
C VAL A 338 2.85 -6.27 20.07
N PHE A 339 2.27 -5.12 20.44
CA PHE A 339 1.77 -4.91 21.81
C PHE A 339 0.62 -5.86 22.15
N CYS A 340 -0.29 -6.12 21.21
CA CYS A 340 -1.36 -7.12 21.37
C CYS A 340 -0.76 -8.53 21.58
N ILE A 341 0.27 -8.91 20.83
CA ILE A 341 0.95 -10.20 20.98
C ILE A 341 1.61 -10.32 22.37
N LEU A 342 2.31 -9.28 22.83
CA LEU A 342 2.88 -9.24 24.17
C LEU A 342 1.80 -9.33 25.26
N ALA A 343 0.67 -8.66 25.09
CA ALA A 343 -0.46 -8.72 26.01
C ALA A 343 -1.07 -10.13 26.07
N LEU A 344 -1.25 -10.81 24.93
CA LEU A 344 -1.70 -12.19 24.82
C LEU A 344 -0.73 -13.15 25.54
N GLN A 345 0.56 -13.03 25.29
CA GLN A 345 1.58 -13.91 25.86
C GLN A 345 1.75 -13.77 27.37
N GLN A 346 1.67 -12.53 27.88
CA GLN A 346 1.91 -12.23 29.30
C GLN A 346 0.65 -12.16 30.14
N GLY A 347 -0.52 -12.16 29.51
CA GLY A 347 -1.82 -12.15 30.19
C GLY A 347 -2.08 -10.86 30.96
N PHE A 348 -2.05 -9.71 30.28
CA PHE A 348 -2.38 -8.41 30.89
C PHE A 348 -3.18 -7.51 29.93
N LEU A 349 -3.90 -6.55 30.49
CA LEU A 349 -4.55 -5.47 29.74
C LEU A 349 -3.64 -4.24 29.74
N PRO A 350 -3.20 -3.74 28.57
CA PRO A 350 -2.52 -2.45 28.48
C PRO A 350 -3.42 -1.31 28.98
N VAL A 351 -2.87 -0.39 29.76
CA VAL A 351 -3.62 0.76 30.28
C VAL A 351 -3.78 1.84 29.21
N ASN A 352 -4.89 2.54 29.24
CA ASN A 352 -5.08 3.79 28.51
C ASN A 352 -4.55 4.95 29.37
N LEU A 353 -3.30 5.34 29.16
CA LEU A 353 -2.66 6.40 29.95
C LEU A 353 -3.40 7.73 29.79
N ASN A 354 -3.25 8.59 30.80
CA ASN A 354 -3.76 9.97 30.85
C ASN A 354 -5.29 10.12 30.84
N TRP A 355 -6.06 9.03 30.85
CA TRP A 355 -7.52 9.08 30.96
C TRP A 355 -7.99 9.36 32.39
N SER A 356 -8.93 10.27 32.56
CA SER A 356 -9.46 10.69 33.87
C SER A 356 -10.96 10.91 33.89
N GLN A 357 -11.56 11.30 32.77
CA GLN A 357 -12.99 11.66 32.70
C GLN A 357 -13.65 11.01 31.48
N PRO A 358 -14.82 10.37 31.65
CA PRO A 358 -15.54 9.77 30.55
C PRO A 358 -16.05 10.86 29.57
N MET A 359 -15.90 10.60 28.28
CA MET A 359 -16.53 11.40 27.23
C MET A 359 -18.03 11.10 27.16
N GLU A 360 -18.81 12.07 26.71
CA GLU A 360 -20.24 11.89 26.48
C GLU A 360 -20.46 10.89 25.35
N ASP A 361 -21.37 9.93 25.53
CA ASP A 361 -21.73 8.88 24.59
C ASP A 361 -20.49 8.08 24.03
N GLY A 362 -19.44 7.92 24.83
CA GLY A 362 -18.24 7.20 24.46
C GLY A 362 -17.95 5.98 25.32
N ILE A 363 -16.93 5.25 24.92
CA ILE A 363 -16.42 4.10 25.68
C ILE A 363 -15.65 4.56 26.92
N VAL A 364 -15.60 3.68 27.93
CA VAL A 364 -14.74 3.83 29.12
C VAL A 364 -13.54 2.90 28.94
N PRO A 365 -12.34 3.43 28.73
CA PRO A 365 -11.16 2.60 28.47
C PRO A 365 -10.60 1.99 29.76
N VAL A 366 -9.65 1.06 29.61
CA VAL A 366 -8.90 0.44 30.71
C VAL A 366 -8.07 1.51 31.45
N ALA A 367 -8.52 1.93 32.61
CA ALA A 367 -7.85 2.97 33.42
C ALA A 367 -6.70 2.43 34.30
N LYS A 368 -6.62 1.11 34.52
CA LYS A 368 -5.59 0.45 35.31
C LYS A 368 -5.19 -0.85 34.64
N SER A 369 -3.89 -1.12 34.59
CA SER A 369 -3.38 -2.40 34.09
C SER A 369 -3.86 -3.54 34.98
N GLU A 370 -4.41 -4.58 34.39
CA GLU A 370 -4.95 -5.76 35.07
C GLU A 370 -4.35 -7.03 34.45
N LYS A 371 -4.12 -8.03 35.30
CA LYS A 371 -3.82 -9.38 34.80
C LYS A 371 -5.09 -10.01 34.28
N LYS A 372 -5.08 -10.43 33.01
CA LYS A 372 -6.20 -11.10 32.36
C LYS A 372 -5.67 -12.03 31.28
N THR A 373 -6.06 -13.30 31.32
CA THR A 373 -5.81 -14.21 30.22
C THR A 373 -6.61 -13.76 29.00
N LEU A 374 -5.95 -13.53 27.89
CA LEU A 374 -6.51 -13.12 26.63
C LEU A 374 -6.45 -14.26 25.63
N LYS A 375 -7.47 -14.43 24.82
CA LYS A 375 -7.56 -15.43 23.74
C LYS A 375 -7.60 -14.75 22.38
N HIS A 376 -8.46 -13.76 22.21
CA HIS A 376 -8.71 -13.04 20.96
C HIS A 376 -8.69 -11.54 21.20
N VAL A 377 -7.88 -10.85 20.40
CA VAL A 377 -7.68 -9.40 20.51
C VAL A 377 -7.89 -8.76 19.14
N LEU A 378 -8.65 -7.67 19.10
CA LEU A 378 -8.70 -6.78 17.94
C LEU A 378 -7.65 -5.68 18.05
N CYS A 379 -6.97 -5.39 16.94
CA CYS A 379 -6.03 -4.28 16.80
C CYS A 379 -6.49 -3.40 15.64
N ASN A 380 -6.90 -2.17 15.95
CA ASN A 380 -7.48 -1.23 15.00
C ASN A 380 -6.46 -0.20 14.51
N ALA A 381 -6.44 0.05 13.21
CA ALA A 381 -5.64 1.09 12.59
C ALA A 381 -6.49 1.82 11.54
N PHE A 382 -6.86 3.07 11.82
CA PHE A 382 -7.74 3.89 10.98
C PHE A 382 -6.97 5.08 10.42
N GLY A 383 -6.97 5.22 9.10
CA GLY A 383 -6.14 6.18 8.39
C GLY A 383 -6.92 7.36 7.82
N PHE A 384 -6.25 8.50 7.66
CA PHE A 384 -6.78 9.59 6.86
C PHE A 384 -7.22 9.08 5.48
N GLY A 385 -8.27 9.68 4.93
CA GLY A 385 -8.92 9.21 3.72
C GLY A 385 -9.94 8.10 3.97
N GLY A 386 -10.09 7.65 5.23
CA GLY A 386 -11.02 6.59 5.61
C GLY A 386 -10.51 5.19 5.28
N ASN A 387 -9.19 4.99 5.21
CA ASN A 387 -8.61 3.65 5.09
C ASN A 387 -8.57 2.97 6.46
N ASP A 388 -9.58 2.20 6.77
CA ASP A 388 -9.78 1.57 8.06
C ASP A 388 -9.44 0.08 8.01
N SER A 389 -8.57 -0.37 8.93
CA SER A 389 -8.14 -1.76 9.02
C SER A 389 -8.24 -2.28 10.44
N SER A 390 -8.62 -3.55 10.59
CA SER A 390 -8.66 -4.25 11.86
C SER A 390 -8.01 -5.62 11.73
N LEU A 391 -7.09 -5.95 12.64
CA LEU A 391 -6.42 -7.25 12.72
C LEU A 391 -6.97 -8.01 13.93
N LEU A 392 -7.29 -9.28 13.75
CA LEU A 392 -7.71 -10.18 14.82
C LEU A 392 -6.59 -11.16 15.13
N ILE A 393 -5.98 -10.99 16.30
CA ILE A 393 -4.83 -11.76 16.77
C ILE A 393 -5.29 -12.69 17.90
N SER A 394 -4.92 -13.97 17.80
CA SER A 394 -5.29 -14.99 18.78
C SER A 394 -4.07 -15.62 19.44
N GLY A 395 -4.21 -16.02 20.69
CA GLY A 395 -3.20 -16.81 21.40
C GLY A 395 -3.11 -18.22 20.82
N VAL A 396 -1.91 -18.81 20.85
CA VAL A 396 -1.66 -20.19 20.41
C VAL A 396 -2.44 -21.16 21.30
N GLY A 397 -3.12 -22.16 20.70
CA GLY A 397 -3.95 -23.14 21.39
C GLY A 397 -5.40 -22.66 21.64
N HIS A 398 -5.77 -21.50 21.13
CA HIS A 398 -7.13 -20.96 21.15
C HIS A 398 -7.72 -20.90 19.72
N GLU A 399 -7.37 -21.86 18.90
CA GLU A 399 -7.93 -22.06 17.57
C GLU A 399 -9.45 -22.31 17.70
N THR A 400 -10.24 -21.82 16.77
CA THR A 400 -11.69 -21.98 16.79
C THR A 400 -12.13 -23.45 16.89
N ARG A 401 -13.15 -23.73 17.66
CA ARG A 401 -13.58 -25.04 18.21
C ARG A 401 -13.82 -26.21 17.25
N ASP A 402 -13.61 -26.10 15.96
CA ASP A 402 -13.90 -27.16 15.00
C ASP A 402 -12.66 -27.94 14.47
N CYS A 403 -11.49 -27.78 15.08
CA CYS A 403 -10.29 -28.52 14.70
C CYS A 403 -10.30 -30.00 15.17
N GLU A 404 -11.15 -30.37 16.16
CA GLU A 404 -11.15 -31.71 16.76
C GLU A 404 -11.86 -32.80 15.91
N THR A 405 -12.53 -32.42 14.81
CA THR A 405 -13.25 -33.40 13.93
C THR A 405 -12.70 -33.47 12.51
N ARG A 406 -11.51 -32.93 12.24
CA ARG A 406 -10.90 -33.10 10.92
C ARG A 406 -10.33 -34.52 10.77
N ASP A 407 -10.97 -35.28 9.96
CA ASP A 407 -10.44 -36.52 9.39
C ASP A 407 -9.13 -36.18 8.64
N GLU A 408 -8.02 -36.82 8.97
CA GLU A 408 -6.68 -36.56 8.36
C GLU A 408 -6.66 -36.68 6.84
N THR A 409 -7.76 -37.22 6.25
CA THR A 409 -7.94 -37.34 4.80
C THR A 409 -8.49 -36.10 4.11
N THR A 410 -8.93 -35.06 4.84
CA THR A 410 -9.57 -33.84 4.30
C THR A 410 -8.79 -32.54 4.50
N SER A 411 -7.54 -32.57 4.98
CA SER A 411 -6.67 -31.41 5.06
C SER A 411 -6.14 -31.04 3.65
N ARG A 412 -7.02 -30.68 2.76
CA ARG A 412 -6.67 -29.89 1.58
C ARG A 412 -7.27 -28.50 1.81
N VAL A 413 -6.39 -27.46 1.85
CA VAL A 413 -6.74 -26.11 1.43
C VAL A 413 -7.79 -26.27 0.34
N PRO A 414 -8.97 -25.61 0.38
CA PRO A 414 -9.89 -25.68 -0.74
C PRO A 414 -9.01 -25.51 -1.97
N ARG A 415 -8.89 -26.54 -2.80
CA ARG A 415 -8.20 -26.38 -4.09
C ARG A 415 -8.88 -25.18 -4.66
N LEU A 416 -8.07 -24.11 -4.84
CA LEU A 416 -8.51 -22.92 -5.53
C LEU A 416 -9.41 -23.40 -6.64
N GLU A 417 -10.71 -23.15 -6.54
CA GLU A 417 -11.65 -23.49 -7.61
C GLU A 417 -10.97 -23.00 -8.87
N VAL A 418 -10.98 -23.80 -9.92
CA VAL A 418 -10.41 -23.45 -11.22
C VAL A 418 -10.74 -21.97 -11.44
N SER A 419 -9.72 -21.12 -11.36
CA SER A 419 -9.90 -19.69 -11.11
C SER A 419 -10.84 -19.14 -12.18
N ARG A 420 -12.02 -18.68 -11.74
CA ARG A 420 -12.95 -18.02 -12.66
C ARG A 420 -12.19 -16.90 -13.36
N PRO A 421 -12.38 -16.71 -14.67
CA PRO A 421 -11.64 -15.70 -15.43
C PRO A 421 -11.82 -14.30 -14.83
N ILE A 422 -10.75 -13.51 -14.86
CA ILE A 422 -10.78 -12.10 -14.50
C ILE A 422 -10.78 -11.30 -15.79
N TYR A 423 -11.83 -10.56 -16.04
CA TYR A 423 -12.02 -9.76 -17.24
C TYR A 423 -11.66 -8.30 -17.00
N VAL A 424 -11.00 -7.70 -17.96
CA VAL A 424 -10.81 -6.26 -18.08
C VAL A 424 -12.01 -5.70 -18.83
N LEU A 425 -12.93 -5.04 -18.14
CA LEU A 425 -14.15 -4.50 -18.75
C LEU A 425 -13.93 -3.14 -19.38
N SER A 426 -13.08 -2.32 -18.76
CA SER A 426 -12.79 -0.97 -19.18
C SER A 426 -11.37 -0.57 -18.77
N ALA A 427 -10.74 0.29 -19.59
CA ALA A 427 -9.46 0.93 -19.29
C ALA A 427 -9.46 2.35 -19.85
N LYS A 428 -9.15 3.35 -19.02
CA LYS A 428 -9.14 4.78 -19.38
C LYS A 428 -7.82 5.42 -19.00
N GLN A 429 -7.35 6.36 -19.81
CA GLN A 429 -6.10 7.08 -19.59
C GLN A 429 -6.24 8.60 -19.73
N ILE A 430 -5.42 9.32 -18.99
CA ILE A 430 -5.05 10.72 -19.22
C ILE A 430 -3.52 10.78 -19.12
N SER A 431 -2.89 11.20 -20.21
CA SER A 431 -1.44 11.23 -20.37
C SER A 431 -1.04 12.34 -21.34
N MET A 432 0.14 12.25 -21.94
CA MET A 432 0.59 13.11 -23.03
C MET A 432 -0.24 12.90 -24.34
N GLN A 433 -1.05 11.84 -24.44
CA GLN A 433 -1.92 11.58 -25.57
C GLN A 433 -3.30 12.19 -25.36
N GLN A 434 -4.14 12.21 -26.40
CA GLN A 434 -5.52 12.69 -26.28
C GLN A 434 -6.24 11.97 -25.14
N PRO A 435 -6.80 12.71 -24.17
CA PRO A 435 -7.34 12.13 -22.96
C PRO A 435 -8.62 11.32 -23.25
N LEU A 436 -8.76 10.19 -22.54
CA LEU A 436 -9.97 9.34 -22.58
C LEU A 436 -10.32 8.83 -23.99
N SER A 437 -9.34 8.76 -24.90
CA SER A 437 -9.49 8.46 -26.32
C SER A 437 -8.49 7.40 -26.77
N GLU A 438 -8.82 6.65 -27.81
CA GLU A 438 -7.96 5.70 -28.50
C GLU A 438 -7.31 6.29 -29.77
N GLU A 439 -7.41 7.60 -30.02
CA GLU A 439 -6.84 8.27 -31.21
C GLU A 439 -5.33 8.05 -31.40
N TRP A 440 -4.58 7.84 -30.30
CA TRP A 440 -3.15 7.52 -30.33
C TRP A 440 -2.83 6.28 -31.18
N MET A 441 -3.79 5.37 -31.42
CA MET A 441 -3.57 4.18 -32.24
C MET A 441 -3.36 4.51 -33.72
N ASP A 442 -3.96 5.57 -34.21
CA ASP A 442 -3.92 5.99 -35.62
C ASP A 442 -3.16 7.30 -35.82
N ALA A 443 -3.23 8.21 -34.86
CA ALA A 443 -2.64 9.54 -34.90
C ALA A 443 -2.03 9.90 -33.53
N PRO A 444 -0.92 9.27 -33.12
CA PRO A 444 -0.28 9.61 -31.85
C PRO A 444 0.23 11.05 -31.84
N VAL A 445 0.12 11.72 -30.70
CA VAL A 445 0.77 13.02 -30.50
C VAL A 445 2.25 12.77 -30.23
N GLU A 446 3.11 13.41 -31.03
CA GLU A 446 4.57 13.32 -30.88
C GLU A 446 5.11 14.53 -30.11
N TYR A 447 6.12 14.29 -29.29
CA TYR A 447 6.80 15.30 -28.48
C TYR A 447 8.31 15.22 -28.67
N GLU A 448 8.98 16.38 -28.73
CA GLU A 448 10.44 16.47 -28.84
C GLU A 448 11.09 16.95 -27.54
N VAL A 449 10.30 17.30 -26.52
CA VAL A 449 10.77 17.83 -25.24
C VAL A 449 11.00 16.73 -24.22
N PRO A 450 11.96 16.89 -23.29
CA PRO A 450 12.30 15.85 -22.30
C PRO A 450 11.21 15.64 -21.24
N PHE A 451 10.32 16.61 -21.07
CA PHE A 451 9.19 16.54 -20.13
C PHE A 451 7.95 17.21 -20.71
N THR A 452 6.81 16.57 -20.56
CA THR A 452 5.50 17.12 -20.98
C THR A 452 4.43 16.76 -19.97
N ARG A 453 3.60 17.72 -19.60
CA ARG A 453 2.40 17.47 -18.79
C ARG A 453 1.31 16.77 -19.62
N SER A 454 0.43 16.05 -18.93
CA SER A 454 -0.76 15.45 -19.55
C SER A 454 -1.65 16.48 -20.25
N ILE A 455 -2.34 16.05 -21.31
CA ILE A 455 -3.45 16.78 -21.91
C ILE A 455 -4.68 16.55 -21.04
N ASP A 456 -5.12 17.58 -20.33
CA ASP A 456 -6.26 17.48 -19.42
C ASP A 456 -7.60 17.62 -20.19
N PRO A 457 -8.60 16.74 -19.90
CA PRO A 457 -9.95 16.94 -20.42
C PRO A 457 -10.67 18.06 -19.65
N SER A 458 -11.89 18.38 -20.06
CA SER A 458 -12.77 19.21 -19.23
C SER A 458 -13.20 18.43 -17.99
N PHE A 459 -12.79 18.88 -16.80
CA PHE A 459 -13.14 18.21 -15.54
C PHE A 459 -14.55 18.54 -15.02
N LYS A 460 -15.32 19.40 -15.72
CA LYS A 460 -16.65 19.86 -15.27
C LYS A 460 -17.68 18.75 -15.16
N GLU A 461 -17.50 17.66 -15.90
CA GLU A 461 -18.38 16.49 -15.88
C GLU A 461 -18.10 15.56 -14.71
N TYR A 462 -16.89 15.64 -14.11
CA TYR A 462 -16.42 14.71 -13.08
C TYR A 462 -16.43 15.30 -11.69
N VAL A 463 -16.26 16.62 -11.58
CA VAL A 463 -16.15 17.31 -10.30
C VAL A 463 -16.80 18.69 -10.38
N SER A 464 -17.47 19.10 -9.30
CA SER A 464 -18.08 20.43 -9.23
C SER A 464 -17.02 21.55 -9.33
N PRO A 465 -17.33 22.72 -9.93
CA PRO A 465 -16.38 23.83 -10.04
C PRO A 465 -15.85 24.33 -8.68
N ILE A 466 -16.61 24.18 -7.61
CA ILE A 466 -16.23 24.59 -6.25
C ILE A 466 -15.17 23.63 -5.70
N GLU A 467 -15.39 22.33 -5.81
CA GLU A 467 -14.46 21.30 -5.38
C GLU A 467 -13.16 21.32 -6.22
N ALA A 468 -13.29 21.44 -7.54
CA ALA A 468 -12.19 21.48 -8.49
C ALA A 468 -11.15 22.56 -8.20
N ARG A 469 -11.56 23.70 -7.60
CA ARG A 469 -10.65 24.80 -7.21
C ARG A 469 -9.71 24.44 -6.07
N ARG A 470 -10.10 23.49 -5.23
CA ARG A 470 -9.34 23.04 -4.05
C ARG A 470 -8.60 21.73 -4.27
N MET A 471 -8.73 21.15 -5.45
CA MET A 471 -8.24 19.81 -5.77
C MET A 471 -6.99 19.91 -6.66
N GLY A 472 -5.94 19.17 -6.32
CA GLY A 472 -4.74 18.99 -7.14
C GLY A 472 -5.06 18.41 -8.51
N ARG A 473 -4.16 18.57 -9.48
CA ARG A 473 -4.40 18.10 -10.86
C ARG A 473 -4.49 16.57 -10.93
N ILE A 474 -3.58 15.87 -10.23
CA ILE A 474 -3.57 14.41 -10.16
C ILE A 474 -4.93 13.85 -9.67
N LEU A 475 -5.53 14.49 -8.67
CA LEU A 475 -6.81 14.07 -8.11
C LEU A 475 -7.98 14.23 -9.10
N LYS A 476 -7.97 15.32 -9.87
CA LYS A 476 -8.96 15.53 -10.95
C LYS A 476 -8.84 14.49 -12.06
N ARG A 477 -7.59 14.15 -12.46
CA ARG A 477 -7.31 13.12 -13.46
C ARG A 477 -7.73 11.73 -13.00
N ALA A 478 -7.41 11.39 -11.74
CA ALA A 478 -7.81 10.13 -11.12
C ALA A 478 -9.34 9.99 -11.07
N LEU A 479 -10.07 11.05 -10.71
CA LEU A 479 -11.53 11.04 -10.73
C LEU A 479 -12.09 10.89 -12.16
N ALA A 480 -11.52 11.60 -13.13
CA ALA A 480 -12.01 11.53 -14.51
C ALA A 480 -11.81 10.11 -15.11
N THR A 481 -10.61 9.54 -14.98
CA THR A 481 -10.34 8.19 -15.48
C THR A 481 -11.16 7.13 -14.74
N SER A 482 -11.30 7.24 -13.42
CA SER A 482 -12.08 6.29 -12.60
C SER A 482 -13.57 6.33 -12.93
N LYS A 483 -14.17 7.52 -12.99
CA LYS A 483 -15.60 7.67 -13.30
C LYS A 483 -15.93 7.21 -14.72
N GLU A 484 -15.09 7.52 -15.72
CA GLU A 484 -15.29 7.03 -17.09
C GLU A 484 -15.09 5.52 -17.21
N ALA A 485 -14.10 4.95 -16.48
CA ALA A 485 -13.89 3.51 -16.48
C ALA A 485 -15.07 2.77 -15.82
N LEU A 486 -15.56 3.23 -14.68
CA LEU A 486 -16.74 2.66 -14.01
C LEU A 486 -18.00 2.78 -14.89
N LYS A 487 -18.22 3.93 -15.49
CA LYS A 487 -19.37 4.18 -16.38
C LYS A 487 -19.36 3.25 -17.60
N GLU A 488 -18.20 3.09 -18.29
CA GLU A 488 -18.09 2.16 -19.43
C GLU A 488 -18.31 0.71 -18.98
N ALA A 489 -17.82 0.33 -17.80
CA ALA A 489 -18.00 -0.99 -17.22
C ALA A 489 -19.38 -1.22 -16.57
N GLY A 490 -20.26 -0.21 -16.53
CA GLY A 490 -21.61 -0.32 -15.98
C GLY A 490 -21.70 -0.44 -14.45
N TYR A 491 -20.66 0.00 -13.72
CA TYR A 491 -20.59 -0.02 -12.25
C TYR A 491 -20.80 1.38 -11.67
N ASP A 492 -21.59 1.49 -10.62
CA ASP A 492 -21.63 2.68 -9.75
C ASP A 492 -20.58 2.57 -8.64
N THR A 493 -20.40 1.38 -8.07
CA THR A 493 -19.41 1.02 -7.04
C THR A 493 -18.81 -0.34 -7.37
N VAL A 494 -17.63 -0.63 -6.80
CA VAL A 494 -16.92 -1.91 -6.92
C VAL A 494 -16.60 -2.47 -5.54
N ASP A 495 -16.23 -3.76 -5.46
CA ASP A 495 -15.87 -4.38 -4.18
C ASP A 495 -14.51 -3.92 -3.65
N ALA A 496 -13.66 -3.39 -4.53
CA ALA A 496 -12.34 -2.90 -4.13
C ALA A 496 -11.84 -1.76 -5.03
N ILE A 497 -11.16 -0.77 -4.42
CA ILE A 497 -10.40 0.27 -5.10
C ILE A 497 -8.94 0.14 -4.68
N MET A 498 -8.06 -0.10 -5.65
CA MET A 498 -6.62 -0.20 -5.42
C MET A 498 -5.89 0.76 -6.34
N THR A 499 -4.97 1.56 -5.82
CA THR A 499 -4.19 2.49 -6.63
C THR A 499 -2.70 2.33 -6.42
N GLY A 500 -1.94 2.48 -7.51
CA GLY A 500 -0.49 2.61 -7.49
C GLY A 500 -0.10 4.07 -7.74
N THR A 501 0.92 4.54 -7.04
CA THR A 501 1.57 5.83 -7.29
C THR A 501 3.02 5.74 -6.83
N GLY A 502 3.96 6.29 -7.57
CA GLY A 502 5.36 6.30 -7.15
C GLY A 502 5.68 7.49 -6.27
N PHE A 503 5.10 8.65 -6.62
CA PHE A 503 5.41 9.92 -5.98
C PHE A 503 4.24 10.54 -5.19
N GLY A 504 3.03 10.03 -5.34
CA GLY A 504 1.85 10.65 -4.77
C GLY A 504 1.54 12.01 -5.39
N CYS A 505 0.98 12.90 -4.60
CA CYS A 505 0.58 14.25 -5.02
C CYS A 505 1.77 15.23 -4.92
N ILE A 506 2.70 15.13 -5.85
CA ILE A 506 3.99 15.83 -5.78
C ILE A 506 3.87 17.37 -5.86
N GLU A 507 2.92 17.90 -6.65
CA GLU A 507 2.70 19.33 -6.76
C GLU A 507 2.34 19.97 -5.40
N ASN A 508 1.50 19.31 -4.60
CA ASN A 508 1.15 19.75 -3.25
C ASN A 508 2.31 19.55 -2.26
N THR A 509 3.08 18.49 -2.41
CA THR A 509 4.29 18.24 -1.62
C THR A 509 5.33 19.34 -1.85
N GLU A 510 5.56 19.72 -3.11
CA GLU A 510 6.44 20.86 -3.46
C GLU A 510 5.95 22.17 -2.84
N PHE A 511 4.67 22.50 -2.99
CA PHE A 511 4.12 23.72 -2.39
C PHE A 511 4.31 23.78 -0.87
N PHE A 512 4.20 22.63 -0.21
CA PHE A 512 4.42 22.55 1.24
C PHE A 512 5.90 22.68 1.60
N LEU A 513 6.80 21.98 0.87
CA LEU A 513 8.25 22.07 1.06
C LEU A 513 8.78 23.47 0.75
N ASP A 514 8.29 24.12 -0.31
CA ASP A 514 8.64 25.49 -0.67
C ASP A 514 8.25 26.47 0.45
N ALA A 515 7.02 26.36 0.96
CA ALA A 515 6.57 27.20 2.07
C ALA A 515 7.40 26.93 3.34
N LEU A 516 7.60 25.66 3.70
CA LEU A 516 8.39 25.25 4.86
C LEU A 516 9.85 25.76 4.79
N SER A 517 10.45 25.71 3.61
CA SER A 517 11.86 26.09 3.41
C SER A 517 12.09 27.60 3.30
N ASN A 518 11.14 28.36 2.73
CA ASN A 518 11.28 29.78 2.44
C ASN A 518 10.56 30.71 3.44
N GLU A 519 9.41 30.24 4.00
CA GLU A 519 8.57 31.01 4.91
C GLU A 519 8.72 30.57 6.38
N GLY A 520 9.39 29.42 6.61
CA GLY A 520 9.55 28.80 7.94
C GLY A 520 8.36 27.94 8.35
N GLU A 521 8.33 27.55 9.62
CA GLU A 521 7.38 26.59 10.18
C GLU A 521 6.04 27.22 10.61
N GLN A 522 5.85 28.53 10.36
CA GLN A 522 4.64 29.24 10.76
C GLN A 522 3.66 29.41 9.58
N LEU A 523 2.36 29.35 9.85
CA LEU A 523 1.29 29.66 8.90
C LEU A 523 1.24 28.83 7.61
N LEU A 524 1.64 27.57 7.66
CA LEU A 524 1.56 26.64 6.52
C LEU A 524 0.10 26.28 6.17
N LYS A 525 -0.18 26.11 4.87
CA LYS A 525 -1.54 25.87 4.39
C LYS A 525 -1.96 24.40 4.57
N PRO A 526 -3.04 24.09 5.33
CA PRO A 526 -3.50 22.73 5.56
C PRO A 526 -3.78 21.94 4.28
N THR A 527 -4.31 22.61 3.23
CA THR A 527 -4.69 21.97 1.97
C THR A 527 -3.52 21.29 1.27
N TYR A 528 -2.32 21.86 1.35
CA TYR A 528 -1.14 21.25 0.73
C TYR A 528 -0.78 19.95 1.41
N PHE A 529 -0.80 19.90 2.74
CA PHE A 529 -0.55 18.69 3.50
C PHE A 529 -1.65 17.64 3.32
N MET A 530 -2.93 18.03 3.41
CA MET A 530 -4.05 17.11 3.24
C MET A 530 -4.02 16.38 1.90
N GLN A 531 -3.53 17.05 0.86
CA GLN A 531 -3.47 16.49 -0.49
C GLN A 531 -2.06 16.01 -0.89
N SER A 532 -1.11 15.92 0.03
CA SER A 532 0.22 15.37 -0.26
C SER A 532 0.32 13.86 -0.03
N THR A 533 -0.60 13.25 0.72
CA THR A 533 -0.53 11.82 1.04
C THR A 533 -0.88 10.95 -0.17
N HIS A 534 -0.18 9.84 -0.33
CA HIS A 534 -0.33 8.92 -1.47
C HIS A 534 -1.74 8.36 -1.60
N ASN A 535 -2.37 7.98 -0.48
CA ASN A 535 -3.71 7.39 -0.47
C ASN A 535 -4.84 8.40 -0.70
N THR A 536 -4.56 9.70 -0.72
CA THR A 536 -5.58 10.72 -1.07
C THR A 536 -6.22 10.43 -2.42
N ILE A 537 -5.48 9.81 -3.35
CA ILE A 537 -5.96 9.47 -4.69
C ILE A 537 -7.09 8.44 -4.59
N SER A 538 -6.83 7.27 -4.01
CA SER A 538 -7.83 6.19 -3.87
C SER A 538 -8.99 6.59 -2.96
N SER A 539 -8.68 7.30 -1.88
CA SER A 539 -9.69 7.78 -0.92
C SER A 539 -10.65 8.78 -1.54
N LEU A 540 -10.13 9.72 -2.34
CA LEU A 540 -11.00 10.68 -3.01
C LEU A 540 -11.93 10.01 -4.03
N VAL A 541 -11.44 9.00 -4.76
CA VAL A 541 -12.29 8.19 -5.65
C VAL A 541 -13.39 7.51 -4.83
N ALA A 542 -13.04 6.88 -3.70
CA ALA A 542 -14.02 6.24 -2.82
C ALA A 542 -15.06 7.23 -2.26
N ILE A 543 -14.63 8.41 -1.78
CA ILE A 543 -15.53 9.47 -1.28
C ILE A 543 -16.50 9.92 -2.40
N GLN A 544 -16.00 10.17 -3.60
CA GLN A 544 -16.79 10.70 -4.71
C GLN A 544 -17.73 9.65 -5.34
N THR A 545 -17.42 8.37 -5.21
CA THR A 545 -18.27 7.26 -5.65
C THR A 545 -19.08 6.63 -4.51
N LYS A 546 -18.90 7.11 -3.27
CA LYS A 546 -19.51 6.53 -2.05
C LYS A 546 -19.22 5.03 -1.93
N ASN A 547 -17.98 4.66 -2.19
CA ASN A 547 -17.55 3.27 -2.11
C ASN A 547 -16.94 2.99 -0.72
N TYR A 548 -17.65 2.24 0.09
CA TYR A 548 -17.28 1.89 1.48
C TYR A 548 -16.51 0.57 1.59
N ASN A 549 -16.18 -0.04 0.48
CA ASN A 549 -15.54 -1.35 0.42
C ASN A 549 -14.01 -1.22 0.55
N TYR A 550 -13.30 -2.31 0.25
CA TYR A 550 -11.85 -2.37 0.34
C TYR A 550 -11.16 -1.22 -0.40
N ASN A 551 -10.15 -0.62 0.24
CA ASN A 551 -9.36 0.46 -0.35
C ASN A 551 -7.89 0.33 0.02
N ALA A 552 -6.99 0.36 -0.97
CA ALA A 552 -5.54 0.28 -0.76
C ALA A 552 -4.77 1.18 -1.73
N SER A 553 -3.59 1.63 -1.29
CA SER A 553 -2.65 2.40 -2.10
C SER A 553 -1.24 1.85 -1.97
N TYR A 554 -0.59 1.65 -3.11
CA TYR A 554 0.76 1.11 -3.25
C TYR A 554 1.71 2.20 -3.72
N ALA A 555 2.88 2.28 -3.07
CA ALA A 555 3.89 3.28 -3.37
C ALA A 555 5.29 2.63 -3.41
N HIS A 556 5.55 1.88 -4.49
CA HIS A 556 6.81 1.16 -4.68
C HIS A 556 7.37 1.37 -6.09
N LYS A 557 7.84 2.59 -6.34
CA LYS A 557 8.51 2.96 -7.61
C LYS A 557 7.75 2.46 -8.86
N GLY A 558 8.51 1.92 -9.82
CA GLY A 558 8.04 1.47 -11.12
C GLY A 558 7.15 0.22 -11.12
N ILE A 559 6.88 -0.39 -9.96
CA ILE A 559 5.95 -1.53 -9.82
C ILE A 559 4.72 -1.21 -8.96
N SER A 560 4.45 0.07 -8.70
CA SER A 560 3.29 0.47 -7.89
C SER A 560 1.96 0.05 -8.52
N PHE A 561 1.85 0.13 -9.85
CA PHE A 561 0.65 -0.32 -10.57
C PHE A 561 0.46 -1.83 -10.44
N GLU A 562 1.51 -2.61 -10.69
CA GLU A 562 1.46 -4.07 -10.62
C GLU A 562 1.24 -4.55 -9.18
N SER A 563 1.72 -3.82 -8.17
CA SER A 563 1.41 -4.11 -6.77
C SER A 563 -0.09 -3.96 -6.48
N ALA A 564 -0.72 -2.90 -6.99
CA ALA A 564 -2.17 -2.70 -6.89
C ALA A 564 -2.95 -3.78 -7.68
N LEU A 565 -2.48 -4.12 -8.88
CA LEU A 565 -3.06 -5.17 -9.71
C LEU A 565 -2.92 -6.56 -9.06
N HIS A 566 -1.79 -6.81 -8.39
CA HIS A 566 -1.52 -8.05 -7.68
C HIS A 566 -2.44 -8.23 -6.47
N ASP A 567 -2.70 -7.17 -5.72
CA ASP A 567 -3.68 -7.22 -4.63
C ASP A 567 -5.07 -7.60 -5.15
N ALA A 568 -5.53 -6.96 -6.23
CA ALA A 568 -6.79 -7.33 -6.87
C ALA A 568 -6.78 -8.80 -7.31
N TRP A 569 -5.70 -9.26 -7.95
CA TRP A 569 -5.51 -10.64 -8.38
C TRP A 569 -5.64 -11.64 -7.22
N LEU A 570 -4.99 -11.37 -6.07
CA LEU A 570 -5.09 -12.22 -4.88
C LEU A 570 -6.51 -12.27 -4.33
N GLN A 571 -7.19 -11.13 -4.24
CA GLN A 571 -8.54 -11.06 -3.69
C GLN A 571 -9.58 -11.73 -4.60
N PHE A 572 -9.43 -11.62 -5.92
CA PHE A 572 -10.22 -12.41 -6.87
C PHE A 572 -9.99 -13.92 -6.66
N ARG A 573 -8.74 -14.36 -6.52
CA ARG A 573 -8.40 -15.78 -6.30
C ARG A 573 -8.96 -16.32 -4.98
N LEU A 574 -9.00 -15.50 -3.94
CA LEU A 574 -9.59 -15.83 -2.64
C LEU A 574 -11.14 -15.78 -2.64
N GLY A 575 -11.75 -15.33 -3.72
CA GLY A 575 -13.20 -15.15 -3.77
C GLY A 575 -13.74 -14.06 -2.84
N LYS A 576 -12.89 -13.09 -2.50
CA LYS A 576 -13.27 -11.97 -1.64
C LYS A 576 -13.99 -10.86 -2.40
N ILE A 577 -13.68 -10.71 -3.69
CA ILE A 577 -14.24 -9.67 -4.56
C ILE A 577 -14.68 -10.27 -5.89
N ASP A 578 -15.69 -9.66 -6.51
CA ASP A 578 -16.18 -9.94 -7.87
C ASP A 578 -15.93 -8.76 -8.81
N SER A 579 -15.57 -7.58 -8.28
CA SER A 579 -15.26 -6.38 -9.05
C SER A 579 -14.17 -5.55 -8.37
N ALA A 580 -13.30 -4.92 -9.18
CA ALA A 580 -12.26 -4.01 -8.69
C ALA A 580 -12.02 -2.85 -9.65
N LEU A 581 -11.74 -1.67 -9.10
CA LEU A 581 -11.16 -0.55 -9.80
C LEU A 581 -9.67 -0.47 -9.45
N VAL A 582 -8.81 -0.76 -10.42
CA VAL A 582 -7.36 -0.66 -10.26
C VAL A 582 -6.87 0.57 -11.01
N GLY A 583 -6.22 1.50 -10.31
CA GLY A 583 -5.71 2.73 -10.89
C GLY A 583 -4.21 2.88 -10.71
N CYS A 584 -3.59 3.72 -11.55
CA CYS A 584 -2.26 4.25 -11.30
C CYS A 584 -2.20 5.72 -11.70
N HIS A 585 -1.60 6.52 -10.83
CA HIS A 585 -1.62 7.97 -10.98
C HIS A 585 -0.31 8.57 -10.47
N ASP A 586 0.39 9.25 -11.36
CA ASP A 586 1.55 10.05 -11.03
C ASP A 586 1.53 11.38 -11.78
N GLU A 587 1.85 12.43 -11.08
CA GLU A 587 2.09 13.74 -11.66
C GLU A 587 3.58 14.09 -11.62
N MET A 588 3.97 15.06 -12.41
CA MET A 588 5.33 15.60 -12.43
C MET A 588 5.28 17.11 -12.67
N THR A 589 6.09 17.84 -11.94
CA THR A 589 6.31 19.27 -12.16
C THR A 589 7.64 19.49 -12.88
N GLU A 590 7.85 20.67 -13.45
CA GLU A 590 9.15 21.02 -14.04
C GLU A 590 10.28 21.00 -13.01
N THR A 591 10.00 21.45 -11.79
CA THR A 591 10.96 21.44 -10.69
C THR A 591 11.31 20.01 -10.31
N PHE A 592 10.29 19.16 -10.12
CA PHE A 592 10.51 17.77 -9.73
C PHE A 592 11.24 16.98 -10.81
N HIS A 593 10.86 17.13 -12.09
CA HIS A 593 11.60 16.54 -13.20
C HIS A 593 13.09 16.94 -13.19
N ARG A 594 13.39 18.22 -12.96
CA ARG A 594 14.78 18.70 -12.86
C ARG A 594 15.53 18.06 -11.68
N ILE A 595 14.86 17.90 -10.53
CA ILE A 595 15.42 17.23 -9.35
C ILE A 595 15.68 15.75 -9.67
N MET A 596 14.70 15.01 -10.20
CA MET A 596 14.85 13.61 -10.54
C MET A 596 15.95 13.35 -11.57
N LYS A 597 16.05 14.21 -12.57
CA LYS A 597 17.13 14.17 -13.56
C LYS A 597 18.52 14.37 -12.92
N ARG A 598 18.62 15.32 -11.99
CA ARG A 598 19.86 15.60 -11.25
C ARG A 598 20.27 14.43 -10.36
N GLY A 599 19.31 13.76 -9.72
CA GLY A 599 19.52 12.55 -8.92
C GLY A 599 19.82 11.28 -9.73
N GLY A 600 19.73 11.34 -11.06
CA GLY A 600 19.92 10.15 -11.92
C GLY A 600 18.75 9.16 -11.89
N VAL A 601 17.58 9.59 -11.38
CA VAL A 601 16.39 8.73 -11.20
C VAL A 601 15.59 8.60 -12.49
N MET A 602 15.37 9.72 -13.20
CA MET A 602 14.60 9.81 -14.45
C MET A 602 15.13 10.91 -15.35
N GLY A 603 14.70 10.91 -16.62
CA GLY A 603 14.99 11.95 -17.60
C GLY A 603 16.43 11.89 -18.10
N GLN A 604 17.04 10.71 -18.10
CA GLN A 604 18.38 10.49 -18.63
C GLN A 604 18.33 10.24 -20.15
N ASP A 605 19.42 10.53 -20.84
CA ASP A 605 19.57 10.31 -22.29
C ASP A 605 18.37 10.86 -23.11
N ASP A 606 17.71 9.99 -23.89
CA ASP A 606 16.53 10.28 -24.73
C ASP A 606 15.20 9.98 -24.01
N GLU A 607 15.24 9.72 -22.73
CA GLU A 607 14.08 9.42 -21.91
C GLU A 607 13.17 10.64 -21.82
N ARG A 608 11.93 10.46 -22.24
CA ARG A 608 10.87 11.50 -22.14
C ARG A 608 10.00 11.21 -20.95
N CYS A 609 9.90 12.18 -20.05
CA CYS A 609 9.06 12.07 -18.87
C CYS A 609 7.66 12.65 -19.11
N GLY A 610 6.67 12.04 -18.50
CA GLY A 610 5.27 12.46 -18.60
C GLY A 610 4.49 12.19 -17.32
N GLU A 611 3.23 12.61 -17.30
CA GLU A 611 2.31 12.33 -16.21
C GLU A 611 1.38 11.17 -16.59
N VAL A 612 0.93 10.41 -15.61
CA VAL A 612 0.13 9.19 -15.78
C VAL A 612 -1.14 9.27 -14.96
N ALA A 613 -2.28 8.98 -15.59
CA ALA A 613 -3.50 8.62 -14.88
C ALA A 613 -4.21 7.51 -15.68
N VAL A 614 -4.27 6.33 -15.12
CA VAL A 614 -4.95 5.17 -15.71
C VAL A 614 -5.89 4.58 -14.67
N SER A 615 -7.08 4.17 -15.12
CA SER A 615 -8.04 3.43 -14.31
C SER A 615 -8.60 2.27 -15.11
N VAL A 616 -8.60 1.08 -14.52
CA VAL A 616 -9.00 -0.19 -15.11
C VAL A 616 -10.08 -0.82 -14.25
N VAL A 617 -11.19 -1.26 -14.83
CA VAL A 617 -12.21 -2.04 -14.13
C VAL A 617 -12.04 -3.51 -14.45
N LEU A 618 -11.84 -4.29 -13.40
CA LEU A 618 -11.76 -5.75 -13.43
C LEU A 618 -13.04 -6.36 -12.87
N SER A 619 -13.48 -7.49 -13.45
CA SER A 619 -14.66 -8.20 -12.97
C SER A 619 -14.61 -9.71 -13.29
N ARG A 620 -15.39 -10.50 -12.56
CA ARG A 620 -15.66 -11.91 -12.86
C ARG A 620 -16.85 -12.04 -13.84
N ILE A 621 -16.82 -13.12 -14.64
CA ILE A 621 -17.77 -13.31 -15.74
C ILE A 621 -19.20 -13.58 -15.31
N ASP A 622 -19.46 -14.05 -14.09
CA ASP A 622 -20.82 -14.40 -13.66
C ASP A 622 -21.82 -13.23 -13.82
N SER A 623 -21.34 -11.98 -13.76
CA SER A 623 -22.17 -10.79 -14.02
C SER A 623 -22.45 -10.58 -15.52
N VAL A 624 -21.56 -11.05 -16.41
CA VAL A 624 -21.69 -10.94 -17.87
C VAL A 624 -22.52 -12.13 -18.40
N GLU A 625 -22.33 -13.34 -17.88
CA GLU A 625 -23.10 -14.52 -18.27
C GLU A 625 -24.54 -14.52 -17.77
N SER A 626 -24.80 -14.00 -16.57
CA SER A 626 -26.17 -13.82 -16.07
C SER A 626 -26.96 -12.85 -16.94
N SER A 627 -26.32 -11.78 -17.43
CA SER A 627 -26.94 -10.84 -18.39
C SER A 627 -27.27 -11.52 -19.73
N ILE A 628 -26.46 -12.45 -20.21
CA ILE A 628 -26.73 -13.21 -21.46
C ILE A 628 -27.93 -14.13 -21.29
N CYS A 629 -28.11 -14.73 -20.10
CA CYS A 629 -29.25 -15.59 -19.82
C CYS A 629 -30.55 -14.81 -19.59
N GLU A 630 -30.49 -13.61 -19.02
CA GLU A 630 -31.67 -12.75 -18.77
C GLU A 630 -32.16 -12.01 -20.03
N GLU A 631 -31.29 -11.69 -21.00
CA GLU A 631 -31.69 -11.06 -22.26
C GLU A 631 -32.70 -11.86 -23.08
N ARG A 632 -32.81 -13.17 -22.86
CA ARG A 632 -33.85 -13.97 -23.49
C ARG A 632 -35.25 -13.75 -22.92
N SER A 633 -35.40 -13.03 -21.83
CA SER A 633 -36.66 -12.90 -21.11
C SER A 633 -37.13 -11.45 -20.78
N ASN A 634 -36.30 -10.39 -20.96
CA ASN A 634 -36.68 -9.02 -20.63
C ASN A 634 -36.09 -7.97 -21.59
N PRO A 635 -36.96 -7.16 -22.30
CA PRO A 635 -36.50 -6.13 -23.24
C PRO A 635 -35.87 -4.86 -22.61
N GLU A 636 -35.82 -4.75 -21.28
CA GLU A 636 -35.21 -3.62 -20.55
C GLU A 636 -33.81 -3.95 -19.98
N SER A 637 -33.17 -5.05 -20.42
CA SER A 637 -31.85 -5.45 -19.93
C SER A 637 -30.76 -4.44 -20.31
N LYS A 638 -29.84 -4.16 -19.39
CA LYS A 638 -28.65 -3.33 -19.62
C LYS A 638 -27.84 -3.87 -20.82
N PRO A 639 -27.22 -3.02 -21.65
CA PRO A 639 -26.45 -3.47 -22.80
C PRO A 639 -25.30 -4.40 -22.35
N LEU A 640 -25.11 -5.48 -23.11
CA LEU A 640 -24.07 -6.47 -22.88
C LEU A 640 -22.68 -5.81 -22.98
N ILE A 641 -21.93 -5.78 -21.87
CA ILE A 641 -20.58 -5.22 -21.84
C ILE A 641 -19.62 -6.28 -22.35
N LYS A 642 -19.00 -6.02 -23.50
CA LYS A 642 -17.96 -6.89 -24.05
C LYS A 642 -16.62 -6.58 -23.38
N PRO A 643 -15.96 -7.54 -22.70
CA PRO A 643 -14.65 -7.33 -22.14
C PRO A 643 -13.61 -6.91 -23.19
N LEU A 644 -12.63 -6.11 -22.77
CA LEU A 644 -11.47 -5.76 -23.60
C LEU A 644 -10.55 -6.97 -23.76
N CYS A 645 -10.25 -7.65 -22.64
CA CYS A 645 -9.39 -8.84 -22.55
C CYS A 645 -9.59 -9.55 -21.21
N ARG A 646 -8.84 -10.63 -20.99
CA ARG A 646 -8.75 -11.34 -19.70
C ARG A 646 -7.36 -11.18 -19.10
N LEU A 647 -7.28 -11.00 -17.79
CA LEU A 647 -6.04 -11.10 -17.02
C LEU A 647 -5.86 -12.56 -16.59
N THR A 648 -4.80 -13.21 -17.07
CA THR A 648 -4.59 -14.66 -16.90
C THR A 648 -3.33 -15.00 -16.12
N GLY A 649 -2.44 -14.05 -15.89
CA GLY A 649 -1.23 -14.27 -15.09
C GLY A 649 -0.57 -12.97 -14.64
N LEU A 650 0.00 -13.02 -13.43
CA LEU A 650 0.81 -11.92 -12.88
C LEU A 650 1.90 -12.50 -11.98
N LYS A 651 3.13 -12.02 -12.14
CA LYS A 651 4.29 -12.35 -11.30
C LYS A 651 5.07 -11.09 -10.96
N MET A 652 5.55 -11.03 -9.73
CA MET A 652 6.43 -9.99 -9.21
C MET A 652 7.67 -10.65 -8.61
N LEU A 653 8.85 -10.12 -8.92
CA LEU A 653 10.13 -10.66 -8.44
C LEU A 653 11.06 -9.49 -8.04
N HIS A 654 11.83 -9.68 -6.97
CA HIS A 654 12.84 -8.72 -6.53
C HIS A 654 14.25 -9.27 -6.79
N GLN A 655 15.08 -8.51 -7.50
CA GLN A 655 16.46 -8.85 -7.88
C GLN A 655 16.59 -10.28 -8.47
N PRO A 656 15.72 -10.70 -9.41
CA PRO A 656 15.76 -12.05 -9.94
C PRO A 656 17.06 -12.32 -10.72
N THR A 657 17.50 -13.58 -10.70
CA THR A 657 18.45 -14.06 -11.70
C THR A 657 17.72 -14.34 -13.02
N MET A 658 18.45 -14.52 -14.10
CA MET A 658 17.87 -14.92 -15.39
C MET A 658 17.08 -16.24 -15.27
N ASN A 659 17.56 -17.19 -14.46
CA ASN A 659 16.85 -18.44 -14.22
C ASN A 659 15.53 -18.20 -13.48
N ASP A 660 15.51 -17.33 -12.45
CA ASP A 660 14.29 -16.97 -11.75
C ASP A 660 13.24 -16.37 -12.71
N LEU A 661 13.68 -15.51 -13.64
CA LEU A 661 12.79 -14.93 -14.68
C LEU A 661 12.26 -16.00 -15.63
N MET A 662 13.13 -16.91 -16.11
CA MET A 662 12.72 -18.02 -16.98
C MET A 662 11.71 -18.93 -16.30
N ASP A 663 11.93 -19.28 -15.03
CA ASP A 663 11.03 -20.10 -14.23
C ASP A 663 9.69 -19.40 -13.99
N ALA A 664 9.71 -18.09 -13.71
CA ALA A 664 8.49 -17.30 -13.51
C ALA A 664 7.64 -17.22 -14.79
N VAL A 665 8.25 -16.95 -15.95
CA VAL A 665 7.56 -16.96 -17.25
C VAL A 665 6.98 -18.36 -17.53
N THR A 666 7.79 -19.41 -17.37
CA THR A 666 7.37 -20.78 -17.66
C THR A 666 6.21 -21.22 -16.78
N THR A 667 6.33 -21.02 -15.46
CA THR A 667 5.29 -21.43 -14.51
C THR A 667 4.00 -20.62 -14.68
N MET A 668 4.09 -19.32 -15.01
CA MET A 668 2.94 -18.48 -15.29
C MET A 668 2.20 -18.97 -16.54
N LEU A 669 2.92 -19.22 -17.65
CA LEU A 669 2.33 -19.72 -18.90
C LEU A 669 1.69 -21.08 -18.69
N GLN A 670 2.36 -22.00 -17.99
CA GLN A 670 1.80 -23.34 -17.66
C GLN A 670 0.53 -23.22 -16.82
N SER A 671 0.49 -22.32 -15.85
CA SER A 671 -0.70 -22.06 -15.03
C SER A 671 -1.88 -21.53 -15.87
N ALA A 672 -1.60 -20.77 -16.91
CA ALA A 672 -2.56 -20.29 -17.90
C ALA A 672 -2.87 -21.37 -19.01
N GLN A 673 -2.31 -22.58 -18.90
CA GLN A 673 -2.40 -23.64 -19.93
C GLN A 673 -1.85 -23.19 -21.31
N LYS A 674 -0.77 -22.43 -21.30
CA LYS A 674 -0.12 -21.85 -22.47
C LYS A 674 1.38 -22.18 -22.50
N SER A 675 1.96 -21.90 -23.64
CA SER A 675 3.40 -21.92 -23.91
C SER A 675 3.84 -20.56 -24.49
N LEU A 676 5.13 -20.32 -24.60
CA LEU A 676 5.64 -19.13 -25.24
C LEU A 676 5.18 -19.03 -26.72
N ALA A 677 4.89 -20.16 -27.40
CA ALA A 677 4.40 -20.15 -28.78
C ALA A 677 3.04 -19.43 -28.90
N ASP A 678 2.20 -19.47 -27.84
CA ASP A 678 0.88 -18.87 -27.82
C ASP A 678 0.90 -17.37 -27.57
N VAL A 679 2.03 -16.81 -27.10
CA VAL A 679 2.22 -15.36 -26.91
C VAL A 679 2.53 -14.72 -28.27
N ASP A 680 1.75 -13.71 -28.67
CA ASP A 680 1.92 -13.03 -29.95
C ASP A 680 2.95 -11.90 -29.90
N TYR A 681 2.90 -11.10 -28.82
CA TYR A 681 3.71 -9.89 -28.65
C TYR A 681 4.18 -9.73 -27.22
N ILE A 682 5.38 -9.15 -27.06
CA ILE A 682 5.93 -8.78 -25.76
C ILE A 682 5.95 -7.24 -25.68
N LEU A 683 5.18 -6.66 -24.76
CA LEU A 683 5.20 -5.23 -24.50
C LEU A 683 6.22 -4.91 -23.40
N THR A 684 7.18 -4.08 -23.73
CA THR A 684 8.33 -3.75 -22.89
C THR A 684 8.27 -2.30 -22.39
N GLY A 685 8.92 -2.02 -21.26
CA GLY A 685 9.02 -0.70 -20.64
C GLY A 685 10.20 0.14 -21.14
N ILE A 686 10.68 -0.06 -22.40
CA ILE A 686 11.76 0.73 -23.01
C ILE A 686 11.42 2.22 -22.94
N SER A 687 12.31 3.03 -22.33
CA SER A 687 12.06 4.43 -21.99
C SER A 687 12.86 5.46 -22.80
N GLY A 688 14.00 5.06 -23.39
CA GLY A 688 14.98 5.94 -24.01
C GLY A 688 16.24 6.15 -23.15
N ASN A 689 16.33 5.53 -21.97
CA ASN A 689 17.53 5.43 -21.17
C ASN A 689 18.45 4.36 -21.79
N HIS A 690 19.55 4.79 -22.43
CA HIS A 690 20.35 3.90 -23.27
C HIS A 690 20.97 2.73 -22.52
N GLN A 691 21.39 2.94 -21.27
CA GLN A 691 22.03 1.89 -20.47
C GLN A 691 20.99 0.87 -19.99
N SER A 692 19.88 1.34 -19.44
CA SER A 692 18.77 0.51 -18.97
C SER A 692 18.13 -0.27 -20.12
N ASP A 693 17.84 0.40 -21.24
CA ASP A 693 17.19 -0.20 -22.40
C ASP A 693 18.06 -1.29 -23.06
N ALA A 694 19.39 -1.11 -23.12
CA ALA A 694 20.30 -2.11 -23.69
C ALA A 694 20.30 -3.42 -22.87
N ALA A 695 20.34 -3.31 -21.53
CA ALA A 695 20.26 -4.47 -20.65
C ALA A 695 18.89 -5.15 -20.78
N TYR A 696 17.83 -4.38 -20.75
CA TYR A 696 16.44 -4.82 -20.85
C TYR A 696 16.15 -5.57 -22.17
N LEU A 697 16.62 -5.05 -23.30
CA LEU A 697 16.50 -5.71 -24.59
C LEU A 697 17.26 -7.04 -24.64
N ALA A 698 18.45 -7.12 -24.04
CA ALA A 698 19.22 -8.35 -23.95
C ALA A 698 18.50 -9.43 -23.14
N GLU A 699 17.89 -9.03 -22.00
CA GLU A 699 17.09 -9.91 -21.16
C GLU A 699 15.82 -10.38 -21.89
N ALA A 700 15.06 -9.46 -22.48
CA ALA A 700 13.85 -9.78 -23.24
C ALA A 700 14.14 -10.74 -24.39
N LYS A 701 15.27 -10.55 -25.10
CA LYS A 701 15.70 -11.46 -26.17
C LYS A 701 16.04 -12.85 -25.63
N THR A 702 16.69 -12.92 -24.48
CA THR A 702 17.03 -14.20 -23.84
C THR A 702 15.79 -14.96 -23.39
N LEU A 703 14.79 -14.25 -22.81
CA LEU A 703 13.55 -14.84 -22.30
C LEU A 703 12.57 -15.24 -23.40
N PHE A 704 12.44 -14.42 -24.44
CA PHE A 704 11.34 -14.51 -25.40
C PHE A 704 11.79 -14.83 -26.83
N GLY A 705 13.10 -14.93 -27.09
CA GLY A 705 13.64 -15.27 -28.41
C GLY A 705 13.28 -14.25 -29.48
N ASP A 706 12.71 -14.73 -30.61
CA ASP A 706 12.37 -13.91 -31.77
C ASP A 706 10.93 -13.34 -31.72
N LYS A 707 10.32 -13.28 -30.52
CA LYS A 707 8.99 -12.65 -30.38
C LYS A 707 9.08 -11.15 -30.67
N PRO A 708 8.10 -10.58 -31.40
CA PRO A 708 8.08 -9.15 -31.67
C PRO A 708 7.99 -8.35 -30.36
N LEU A 709 8.92 -7.41 -30.19
CA LEU A 709 8.96 -6.52 -29.03
C LEU A 709 8.28 -5.20 -29.35
N LEU A 710 7.44 -4.75 -28.40
CA LEU A 710 6.71 -3.49 -28.46
C LEU A 710 7.20 -2.55 -27.38
N LYS A 711 7.06 -1.24 -27.62
CA LYS A 711 7.34 -0.14 -26.67
C LYS A 711 6.19 0.86 -26.69
N TYR A 712 6.03 1.61 -25.61
CA TYR A 712 4.93 2.60 -25.47
C TYR A 712 5.38 3.92 -24.84
N LYS A 713 6.44 3.92 -24.02
CA LYS A 713 6.88 5.11 -23.26
C LYS A 713 7.32 6.28 -24.14
N HIS A 714 7.78 6.01 -25.37
CA HIS A 714 8.10 7.07 -26.33
C HIS A 714 6.90 7.94 -26.72
N LEU A 715 5.66 7.43 -26.57
CA LEU A 715 4.39 8.14 -26.83
C LEU A 715 3.73 8.66 -25.54
N PHE A 716 3.86 7.93 -24.45
CA PHE A 716 3.13 8.21 -23.22
C PHE A 716 3.99 8.80 -22.10
N GLY A 717 5.32 8.81 -22.28
CA GLY A 717 6.27 9.29 -21.30
C GLY A 717 6.67 8.24 -20.25
N GLU A 718 7.82 8.47 -19.63
CA GLU A 718 8.30 7.73 -18.46
C GLU A 718 7.77 8.38 -17.19
N ASN A 719 7.36 7.53 -16.26
CA ASN A 719 7.08 7.85 -14.87
C ASN A 719 7.07 6.54 -14.07
N PHE A 720 7.06 6.59 -12.75
CA PHE A 720 7.06 5.36 -11.96
C PHE A 720 5.87 4.44 -12.28
N THR A 721 4.68 4.99 -12.48
CA THR A 721 3.51 4.17 -12.82
C THR A 721 3.21 4.07 -14.33
N ALA A 722 4.19 4.37 -15.19
CA ALA A 722 4.03 4.27 -16.64
C ALA A 722 3.63 2.85 -17.10
N SER A 723 3.94 1.81 -16.33
CA SER A 723 3.54 0.42 -16.62
C SER A 723 2.02 0.24 -16.74
N GLY A 724 1.22 1.03 -16.02
CA GLY A 724 -0.23 1.05 -16.20
C GLY A 724 -0.68 1.55 -17.57
N LEU A 725 0.07 2.48 -18.18
CA LEU A 725 -0.16 2.86 -19.58
C LEU A 725 0.19 1.70 -20.53
N GLY A 726 1.24 0.92 -20.22
CA GLY A 726 1.53 -0.32 -20.94
C GLY A 726 0.38 -1.31 -20.88
N PHE A 727 -0.21 -1.50 -19.71
CA PHE A 727 -1.40 -2.35 -19.55
C PHE A 727 -2.59 -1.83 -20.37
N TYR A 728 -2.85 -0.52 -20.31
CA TYR A 728 -3.89 0.14 -21.13
C TYR A 728 -3.65 -0.10 -22.63
N VAL A 729 -2.42 0.14 -23.12
CA VAL A 729 -2.04 -0.05 -24.54
C VAL A 729 -2.29 -1.50 -24.99
N ALA A 730 -1.83 -2.47 -24.21
CA ALA A 730 -2.00 -3.90 -24.53
C ALA A 730 -3.48 -4.30 -24.55
N ALA A 731 -4.29 -3.85 -23.57
CA ALA A 731 -5.72 -4.11 -23.51
C ALA A 731 -6.46 -3.50 -24.74
N GLN A 732 -6.09 -2.30 -25.16
CA GLN A 732 -6.68 -1.68 -26.36
C GLN A 732 -6.26 -2.41 -27.65
N CYS A 733 -5.02 -2.86 -27.77
CA CYS A 733 -4.57 -3.68 -28.92
C CYS A 733 -5.38 -4.98 -29.03
N LEU A 734 -5.63 -5.66 -27.92
CA LEU A 734 -6.45 -6.89 -27.88
C LEU A 734 -7.92 -6.59 -28.24
N LYS A 735 -8.50 -5.51 -27.69
CA LYS A 735 -9.88 -5.07 -28.01
C LYS A 735 -10.08 -4.84 -29.50
N VAL A 736 -9.16 -4.05 -30.11
CA VAL A 736 -9.26 -3.67 -31.53
C VAL A 736 -8.80 -4.80 -32.45
N GLY A 737 -7.97 -5.71 -31.97
CA GLY A 737 -7.42 -6.83 -32.74
C GLY A 737 -6.31 -6.42 -33.70
N ARG A 738 -5.57 -5.34 -33.43
CA ARG A 738 -4.39 -4.89 -34.18
C ARG A 738 -3.34 -4.24 -33.27
N VAL A 739 -2.09 -4.26 -33.71
CA VAL A 739 -0.98 -3.55 -33.06
C VAL A 739 -0.52 -2.43 -34.03
N PRO A 740 -0.56 -1.15 -33.60
CA PRO A 740 -0.05 -0.05 -34.41
C PRO A 740 1.44 -0.19 -34.71
N SER A 741 1.85 0.16 -35.94
CA SER A 741 3.25 0.00 -36.40
C SER A 741 4.25 0.80 -35.58
N HIS A 742 3.87 1.95 -35.04
CA HIS A 742 4.72 2.81 -34.22
C HIS A 742 5.03 2.25 -32.83
N LEU A 743 4.35 1.17 -32.40
CA LEU A 743 4.68 0.49 -31.14
C LEU A 743 5.85 -0.50 -31.30
N PHE A 744 6.19 -0.96 -32.50
CA PHE A 744 7.26 -1.93 -32.67
C PHE A 744 8.64 -1.31 -32.36
N VAL A 745 9.44 -2.04 -31.57
CA VAL A 745 10.82 -1.66 -31.28
C VAL A 745 11.66 -1.67 -32.57
N ASN A 746 11.43 -2.69 -33.41
CA ASN A 746 12.09 -2.85 -34.68
C ASN A 746 11.07 -2.77 -35.82
N ALA A 747 11.22 -1.77 -36.69
CA ALA A 747 10.33 -1.57 -37.84
C ALA A 747 10.28 -2.77 -38.82
N LYS A 748 11.28 -3.65 -38.83
CA LYS A 748 11.33 -4.86 -39.67
C LYS A 748 10.44 -5.99 -39.12
N GLU A 749 10.00 -5.89 -37.86
CA GLU A 749 9.15 -6.87 -37.19
C GLU A 749 7.65 -6.52 -37.27
N VAL A 750 7.31 -5.41 -37.91
CA VAL A 750 5.91 -5.01 -38.11
C VAL A 750 5.15 -6.10 -38.85
N THR A 751 4.05 -6.53 -38.28
CA THR A 751 3.20 -7.60 -38.79
C THR A 751 1.74 -7.26 -38.58
N ASP A 752 0.87 -7.73 -39.49
CA ASP A 752 -0.60 -7.62 -39.37
C ASP A 752 -1.22 -8.77 -38.56
N LYS A 753 -0.41 -9.57 -37.88
CA LYS A 753 -0.90 -10.64 -37.00
C LYS A 753 -1.82 -10.06 -35.94
N LYS A 754 -3.06 -10.57 -35.89
CA LYS A 754 -4.02 -10.17 -34.86
C LYS A 754 -3.52 -10.59 -33.49
N PRO A 755 -3.43 -9.66 -32.48
CA PRO A 755 -3.07 -10.03 -31.12
C PRO A 755 -4.21 -10.83 -30.47
N THR A 756 -3.86 -11.95 -29.84
CA THR A 756 -4.76 -12.79 -29.06
C THR A 756 -4.22 -13.04 -27.65
N CYS A 757 -2.91 -12.96 -27.47
CA CYS A 757 -2.23 -13.13 -26.20
C CYS A 757 -0.99 -12.23 -26.18
N MET A 758 -0.91 -11.37 -25.17
CA MET A 758 0.20 -10.42 -24.98
C MET A 758 0.80 -10.60 -23.59
N LEU A 759 2.13 -10.52 -23.53
CA LEU A 759 2.88 -10.51 -22.29
C LEU A 759 3.49 -9.13 -22.09
N LEU A 760 3.24 -8.54 -20.91
CA LEU A 760 3.87 -7.31 -20.47
C LEU A 760 5.07 -7.70 -19.60
N PHE A 761 6.22 -7.20 -19.95
CA PHE A 761 7.46 -7.39 -19.21
C PHE A 761 7.98 -6.02 -18.78
N ASN A 762 7.94 -5.75 -17.47
CA ASN A 762 8.35 -4.47 -16.91
C ASN A 762 9.40 -4.65 -15.81
N HIS A 763 10.25 -3.66 -15.60
CA HIS A 763 11.15 -3.59 -14.46
C HIS A 763 11.25 -2.17 -13.90
N SER A 764 11.63 -2.06 -12.63
CA SER A 764 12.03 -0.83 -11.96
C SER A 764 13.51 -0.93 -11.60
N ASP A 765 14.33 -0.04 -12.14
CA ASP A 765 15.78 0.07 -11.87
C ASP A 765 16.59 -1.24 -12.08
N GLY A 766 16.09 -2.19 -12.89
CA GLY A 766 16.68 -3.51 -13.03
C GLY A 766 16.69 -4.35 -11.76
N LYS A 767 15.85 -4.02 -10.79
CA LYS A 767 15.74 -4.72 -9.50
C LYS A 767 14.39 -5.43 -9.33
N ASP A 768 13.30 -4.70 -9.50
CA ASP A 768 11.96 -5.26 -9.39
C ASP A 768 11.41 -5.55 -10.77
N TYR A 769 10.99 -6.78 -11.00
CA TYR A 769 10.47 -7.24 -12.29
C TYR A 769 9.02 -7.65 -12.15
N THR A 770 8.22 -7.34 -13.15
CA THR A 770 6.84 -7.78 -13.24
C THR A 770 6.54 -8.40 -14.60
N ILE A 771 5.74 -9.45 -14.58
CA ILE A 771 5.34 -10.19 -15.77
C ILE A 771 3.82 -10.35 -15.71
N THR A 772 3.13 -9.74 -16.67
CA THR A 772 1.67 -9.78 -16.74
C THR A 772 1.21 -10.41 -18.05
N LEU A 773 0.29 -11.38 -17.98
CA LEU A 773 -0.28 -12.06 -19.14
C LEU A 773 -1.73 -11.68 -19.30
N ILE A 774 -2.07 -11.16 -20.49
CA ILE A 774 -3.44 -10.82 -20.89
C ILE A 774 -3.79 -11.43 -22.24
N GLU A 775 -5.07 -11.81 -22.44
CA GLU A 775 -5.53 -12.46 -23.65
C GLU A 775 -6.97 -12.09 -24.02
N THR A 776 -7.40 -12.37 -25.23
CA THR A 776 -8.78 -12.13 -25.70
C THR A 776 -9.79 -13.08 -25.08
#